data_681cbcf358a4b72ffa887cf686fb425e
#
_entry.id   681cbcf358a4b72ffa887cf686fb425e
#
_cell.length_a   1.000
_cell.length_b   1.000
_cell.length_c   1.000
_cell.angle_alpha   90.00
_cell.angle_beta   90.00
_cell.angle_gamma   90.00
#
_symmetry.space_group_name_H-M   'P 1'
#
loop_
_entity.id
_entity.type
_entity.pdbx_description
1 polymer ?
#
loop_
_entity_poly.entity_id
_entity_poly.type
_entity_poly.pdbx_seq_one_letter_code
_entity_poly.pdbx_strand_id
1 'polypeptide(L)'
;MDQRYRRLIPTRRQHATPSFFDLNPVACRAHLAYSSSMSDNVATPDDWHRVLDSDELPEGRVTTVTVGRRSLAVSHYDGGYGAIDNKCPHQGGPLGEGSIEKGWLRCPWHGYDYHPCTGQPPGGHADEVAPFAIEVRDDGIYVEVPADPPRMRTVSDVLVETMINWGVTSVFGMVGHSNLGFADAMRVAEERGDLRFFGIRHEGAAAFAASAYGKLTGDIAGCFGIAGPGSTNMLTGLYDALVDRAPILALSGQVPSSVKGRGAFQDVDLEGAFADVAAYSESVHAGSNHAELMNMACKTAVIERTVAHIVLPDEVQTLPSDAEAGGPFGRVPSRQISPPADMLAAAAEMISAAKRPMFIVGHGARNDMAEISALAEQLGAPVATTFKGKGAISDHHELGCGVLGRSGTPIASWFMNESDLLVVFGASFSNHTGIATYKPTVQIDYDAMALGRFHAVDVALLGHGAVTARLLSQAIDDSHSCVDQRREVAERWAIWRDEKASRRTDDKSLGLNAASLFESLSKQIDDDAVIAVDVGNNAYSFGRYLEVTNQDVLMSGYLGSIGFGFPAAMGAWAAVGDERQIVSVSGDAGFGQYAMEITTAVKYDMNITHILMNNSELGKISKEQRAASLDVWQTNVHNPSFAAFAELCGAKGIRVESLDQLDDAIAEALAHPGPALVEVVTDALLV
;
A
#
# COMPACT_ATOMS: atom_id res chain seq x y z
N MET A 1 19.66 -44.81 35.58
CA MET A 1 18.52 -45.64 35.93
C MET A 1 17.37 -45.12 35.10
N ASP A 2 16.91 -45.74 34.05
CA ASP A 2 16.48 -47.10 33.85
C ASP A 2 16.65 -47.54 32.41
N GLN A 3 17.02 -48.80 32.24
CA GLN A 3 17.15 -49.52 30.97
C GLN A 3 15.74 -49.86 30.46
N ARG A 4 15.35 -49.28 29.32
CA ARG A 4 14.32 -49.84 28.40
C ARG A 4 14.16 -48.99 27.14
N TYR A 5 15.02 -49.20 26.16
CA TYR A 5 14.71 -49.06 24.72
C TYR A 5 15.92 -49.57 23.92
N ARG A 6 16.19 -50.85 24.01
CA ARG A 6 16.98 -51.59 23.01
C ARG A 6 16.08 -52.73 22.49
N ARG A 7 15.63 -52.57 21.25
CA ARG A 7 15.25 -53.56 20.24
C ARG A 7 14.24 -52.93 19.29
N LEU A 8 14.72 -52.70 18.08
CA LEU A 8 14.42 -53.40 16.83
C LEU A 8 15.06 -52.61 15.67
N ILE A 9 16.27 -52.98 15.28
CA ILE A 9 16.81 -52.64 13.98
C ILE A 9 16.78 -53.98 13.20
N PRO A 10 16.00 -54.12 12.10
CA PRO A 10 16.11 -55.25 11.20
C PRO A 10 17.40 -55.12 10.41
N THR A 11 18.19 -56.17 10.42
CA THR A 11 19.39 -56.38 9.63
C THR A 11 19.07 -56.22 8.13
N ARG A 12 19.70 -55.25 7.46
CA ARG A 12 19.73 -55.11 6.00
C ARG A 12 20.27 -56.41 5.38
N ARG A 13 19.41 -57.12 4.65
CA ARG A 13 19.86 -58.05 3.60
C ARG A 13 20.58 -57.25 2.52
N GLN A 14 21.83 -57.60 2.26
CA GLN A 14 22.55 -57.15 1.10
C GLN A 14 21.84 -57.70 -0.14
N HIS A 15 21.06 -56.86 -0.83
CA HIS A 15 20.73 -57.12 -2.22
C HIS A 15 21.85 -56.51 -3.08
N ALA A 16 22.45 -57.38 -3.89
CA ALA A 16 23.40 -56.99 -4.91
C ALA A 16 22.82 -55.91 -5.80
N THR A 17 23.49 -54.78 -5.90
CA THR A 17 23.22 -53.73 -6.87
C THR A 17 23.44 -54.29 -8.27
N PRO A 18 22.45 -54.24 -9.19
CA PRO A 18 22.73 -54.41 -10.61
C PRO A 18 23.60 -53.24 -11.06
N SER A 19 24.65 -53.54 -11.81
CA SER A 19 25.52 -52.53 -12.45
C SER A 19 24.66 -51.71 -13.46
N PHE A 20 24.38 -50.44 -13.13
CA PHE A 20 23.80 -49.45 -14.03
C PHE A 20 24.84 -48.99 -15.08
N PHE A 21 25.16 -49.83 -16.04
CA PHE A 21 25.94 -49.43 -17.21
C PHE A 21 25.59 -50.40 -18.35
N ASP A 22 24.63 -49.97 -19.20
CA ASP A 22 24.55 -50.21 -20.64
C ASP A 22 23.13 -49.83 -21.16
N LEU A 23 22.86 -48.52 -21.19
CA LEU A 23 21.85 -47.95 -22.09
C LEU A 23 22.58 -46.85 -22.88
N ASN A 24 23.07 -47.21 -24.08
CA ASN A 24 23.55 -46.21 -25.04
C ASN A 24 22.38 -45.26 -25.36
N PRO A 25 22.56 -43.94 -25.25
CA PRO A 25 21.54 -42.97 -25.70
C PRO A 25 21.38 -43.14 -27.22
N VAL A 26 20.13 -43.19 -27.67
CA VAL A 26 19.79 -43.23 -29.11
C VAL A 26 20.25 -41.91 -29.72
N ALA A 27 21.04 -41.99 -30.80
CA ALA A 27 21.57 -40.79 -31.48
C ALA A 27 20.45 -39.84 -31.94
N CYS A 28 20.63 -38.53 -31.80
CA CYS A 28 19.71 -37.50 -32.26
C CYS A 28 19.40 -37.55 -33.77
N ARG A 29 20.16 -38.34 -34.56
CA ARG A 29 19.95 -38.52 -36.00
C ARG A 29 18.70 -39.27 -36.46
N ALA A 30 17.90 -39.87 -35.55
CA ALA A 30 16.86 -40.84 -35.95
C ALA A 30 15.42 -40.33 -35.79
N HIS A 31 15.09 -39.08 -35.48
CA HIS A 31 13.73 -38.62 -35.27
C HIS A 31 13.23 -37.59 -36.29
N LEU A 32 13.33 -37.91 -37.57
CA LEU A 32 12.57 -37.26 -38.65
C LEU A 32 11.15 -37.88 -38.87
N ALA A 33 10.72 -38.77 -37.99
CA ALA A 33 9.39 -39.37 -38.12
C ALA A 33 8.85 -39.86 -36.76
N TYR A 34 8.22 -39.00 -35.99
CA TYR A 34 7.24 -39.44 -34.99
C TYR A 34 5.86 -38.96 -35.42
N SER A 35 5.12 -39.83 -36.11
CA SER A 35 3.78 -39.59 -36.52
C SER A 35 2.81 -39.97 -35.41
N SER A 36 1.91 -39.05 -35.12
CA SER A 36 0.47 -39.30 -34.87
C SER A 36 0.08 -40.21 -33.71
N SER A 37 -0.08 -39.62 -32.54
CA SER A 37 -1.25 -39.84 -31.69
C SER A 37 -1.57 -38.66 -30.75
N MET A 38 -1.47 -37.44 -31.21
CA MET A 38 -2.11 -36.26 -30.58
C MET A 38 -2.69 -35.42 -31.71
N SER A 39 -4.00 -35.22 -31.63
CA SER A 39 -4.88 -34.30 -32.40
C SER A 39 -4.31 -33.70 -33.69
N ASP A 40 -5.04 -33.85 -34.80
CA ASP A 40 -4.81 -33.28 -36.12
C ASP A 40 -4.67 -31.74 -36.13
N ASN A 41 -3.61 -31.20 -35.60
CA ASN A 41 -3.17 -29.82 -35.89
C ASN A 41 -2.06 -29.90 -36.94
N VAL A 42 -2.40 -29.64 -38.19
CA VAL A 42 -1.44 -29.44 -39.27
C VAL A 42 -0.62 -28.19 -38.94
N ALA A 43 0.69 -28.35 -38.69
CA ALA A 43 1.62 -27.27 -38.47
C ALA A 43 1.50 -26.20 -39.60
N THR A 44 1.35 -24.94 -39.22
CA THR A 44 1.36 -23.83 -40.16
C THR A 44 2.79 -23.33 -40.39
N PRO A 45 3.11 -22.67 -41.51
CA PRO A 45 4.44 -22.08 -41.72
C PRO A 45 4.88 -21.10 -40.64
N ASP A 46 3.94 -20.56 -39.85
CA ASP A 46 4.19 -19.58 -38.79
C ASP A 46 4.60 -20.21 -37.44
N ASP A 47 4.56 -21.55 -37.30
CA ASP A 47 4.95 -22.26 -36.07
C ASP A 47 6.47 -22.48 -35.95
N TRP A 48 7.26 -22.26 -37.03
CA TRP A 48 8.69 -22.44 -37.09
C TRP A 48 9.45 -21.15 -36.80
N HIS A 49 10.18 -21.10 -35.68
CA HIS A 49 10.92 -19.95 -35.21
C HIS A 49 12.42 -20.16 -35.31
N ARG A 50 13.15 -19.24 -35.95
CA ARG A 50 14.62 -19.21 -35.94
C ARG A 50 15.09 -18.85 -34.53
N VAL A 51 15.94 -19.73 -33.93
CA VAL A 51 16.33 -19.58 -32.53
C VAL A 51 17.83 -19.37 -32.34
N LEU A 52 18.67 -19.87 -33.26
CA LEU A 52 20.15 -19.78 -33.20
C LEU A 52 20.76 -19.72 -34.59
N ASP A 53 21.97 -19.21 -34.71
CA ASP A 53 22.83 -19.40 -35.87
C ASP A 53 23.39 -20.82 -35.88
N SER A 54 23.72 -21.38 -37.05
CA SER A 54 24.13 -22.78 -37.18
C SER A 54 25.45 -23.10 -36.47
N ASP A 55 26.30 -22.07 -36.21
CA ASP A 55 27.60 -22.17 -35.54
C ASP A 55 27.59 -21.61 -34.09
N GLU A 56 26.43 -21.12 -33.61
CA GLU A 56 26.32 -20.45 -32.30
C GLU A 56 26.38 -21.45 -31.13
N LEU A 57 25.90 -22.70 -31.32
CA LEU A 57 25.89 -23.72 -30.27
C LEU A 57 26.89 -24.84 -30.59
N PRO A 58 28.06 -24.88 -29.92
CA PRO A 58 29.06 -25.93 -30.11
C PRO A 58 28.55 -27.32 -29.70
N GLU A 59 29.12 -28.36 -30.32
CA GLU A 59 28.88 -29.76 -29.96
C GLU A 59 29.12 -30.01 -28.46
N GLY A 60 28.23 -30.77 -27.82
CA GLY A 60 28.25 -31.09 -26.40
C GLY A 60 27.71 -29.95 -25.49
N ARG A 61 27.06 -28.94 -26.07
CA ARG A 61 26.53 -27.81 -25.32
C ARG A 61 25.00 -27.75 -25.37
N VAL A 62 24.45 -27.07 -24.40
CA VAL A 62 23.03 -26.69 -24.30
C VAL A 62 22.91 -25.20 -24.02
N THR A 63 21.86 -24.58 -24.49
CA THR A 63 21.55 -23.17 -24.23
C THR A 63 20.04 -22.95 -24.06
N THR A 64 19.67 -21.89 -23.37
CA THR A 64 18.29 -21.46 -23.26
C THR A 64 17.95 -20.53 -24.41
N VAL A 65 16.82 -20.81 -25.10
CA VAL A 65 16.24 -19.91 -26.11
C VAL A 65 14.80 -19.60 -25.73
N THR A 66 14.29 -18.44 -26.15
CA THR A 66 12.92 -18.01 -25.86
C THR A 66 12.15 -17.78 -27.15
N VAL A 67 10.97 -18.41 -27.28
CA VAL A 67 10.05 -18.20 -28.39
C VAL A 67 8.68 -17.82 -27.82
N GLY A 68 8.27 -16.58 -28.05
CA GLY A 68 7.06 -16.06 -27.45
C GLY A 68 7.13 -16.11 -25.91
N ARG A 69 6.26 -16.87 -25.29
CA ARG A 69 6.23 -17.09 -23.82
C ARG A 69 6.98 -18.35 -23.38
N ARG A 70 7.45 -19.18 -24.32
CA ARG A 70 8.09 -20.46 -24.00
C ARG A 70 9.60 -20.32 -23.92
N SER A 71 10.18 -20.91 -22.91
CA SER A 71 11.63 -21.08 -22.75
C SER A 71 12.00 -22.53 -23.08
N LEU A 72 12.94 -22.73 -23.98
CA LEU A 72 13.37 -24.02 -24.47
C LEU A 72 14.84 -24.25 -24.16
N ALA A 73 15.21 -25.50 -23.87
CA ALA A 73 16.59 -25.94 -23.81
C ALA A 73 16.97 -26.53 -25.19
N VAL A 74 17.80 -25.84 -25.95
CA VAL A 74 18.32 -26.30 -27.23
C VAL A 74 19.71 -26.88 -27.01
N SER A 75 19.91 -28.11 -27.44
CA SER A 75 21.18 -28.88 -27.29
C SER A 75 21.79 -29.24 -28.62
N HIS A 76 23.13 -29.30 -28.71
CA HIS A 76 23.87 -29.83 -29.81
C HIS A 76 24.65 -31.05 -29.31
N TYR A 77 24.24 -32.23 -29.74
CA TYR A 77 24.81 -33.49 -29.25
C TYR A 77 24.77 -34.60 -30.32
N ASP A 78 25.83 -35.37 -30.40
CA ASP A 78 25.99 -36.50 -31.32
C ASP A 78 25.79 -36.13 -32.81
N GLY A 79 26.27 -34.93 -33.15
CA GLY A 79 26.18 -34.36 -34.51
C GLY A 79 24.76 -33.96 -34.93
N GLY A 80 23.86 -33.76 -33.97
CA GLY A 80 22.50 -33.30 -34.19
C GLY A 80 22.03 -32.31 -33.13
N TYR A 81 20.88 -31.67 -33.39
CA TYR A 81 20.27 -30.73 -32.43
C TYR A 81 19.02 -31.35 -31.83
N GLY A 82 18.75 -30.99 -30.57
CA GLY A 82 17.52 -31.30 -29.84
C GLY A 82 16.93 -30.07 -29.17
N ALA A 83 15.63 -30.02 -29.06
CA ALA A 83 14.92 -28.98 -28.32
C ALA A 83 13.91 -29.62 -27.36
N ILE A 84 13.97 -29.26 -26.08
CA ILE A 84 13.01 -29.69 -25.06
C ILE A 84 12.57 -28.49 -24.22
N ASP A 85 11.47 -28.60 -23.48
CA ASP A 85 11.06 -27.56 -22.55
C ASP A 85 12.20 -27.25 -21.57
N ASN A 86 12.42 -25.97 -21.28
CA ASN A 86 13.51 -25.56 -20.40
C ASN A 86 13.23 -25.84 -18.91
N LYS A 87 12.00 -26.19 -18.56
CA LYS A 87 11.55 -26.39 -17.18
C LYS A 87 11.71 -27.85 -16.76
N CYS A 88 12.64 -28.12 -15.84
CA CYS A 88 12.78 -29.43 -15.20
C CYS A 88 11.53 -29.78 -14.38
N PRO A 89 10.87 -30.94 -14.61
CA PRO A 89 9.65 -31.34 -13.91
C PRO A 89 9.82 -31.44 -12.39
N HIS A 90 11.02 -31.74 -11.90
CA HIS A 90 11.28 -31.89 -10.47
C HIS A 90 10.96 -30.64 -9.65
N GLN A 91 11.57 -29.51 -9.97
CA GLN A 91 11.36 -28.22 -9.26
C GLN A 91 11.55 -26.99 -10.17
N GLY A 92 11.39 -27.14 -11.47
CA GLY A 92 11.45 -26.04 -12.42
C GLY A 92 12.84 -25.55 -12.79
N GLY A 93 13.91 -26.31 -12.49
CA GLY A 93 15.28 -25.91 -12.82
C GLY A 93 15.46 -25.70 -14.33
N PRO A 94 16.24 -24.66 -14.76
CA PRO A 94 16.42 -24.30 -16.16
C PRO A 94 17.37 -25.29 -16.85
N LEU A 95 16.83 -26.18 -17.65
CA LEU A 95 17.62 -27.25 -18.32
C LEU A 95 18.64 -26.68 -19.30
N GLY A 96 18.38 -25.56 -19.96
CA GLY A 96 19.29 -24.89 -20.86
C GLY A 96 20.53 -24.28 -20.18
N GLU A 97 20.54 -24.15 -18.86
CA GLU A 97 21.69 -23.77 -18.05
C GLU A 97 22.46 -24.98 -17.51
N GLY A 98 22.03 -26.19 -17.87
CA GLY A 98 22.64 -27.43 -17.48
C GLY A 98 23.89 -27.82 -18.28
N SER A 99 24.21 -29.10 -18.25
CA SER A 99 25.33 -29.66 -18.97
C SER A 99 24.96 -31.00 -19.65
N ILE A 100 25.60 -31.31 -20.76
CA ILE A 100 25.49 -32.65 -21.38
C ILE A 100 26.60 -33.54 -20.82
N GLU A 101 26.19 -34.57 -20.06
CA GLU A 101 27.12 -35.52 -19.44
C GLU A 101 26.73 -36.95 -19.81
N LYS A 102 27.65 -37.63 -20.46
CA LYS A 102 27.45 -39.04 -20.91
C LYS A 102 26.19 -39.23 -21.76
N GLY A 103 25.85 -38.23 -22.57
CA GLY A 103 24.69 -38.26 -23.46
C GLY A 103 23.34 -37.83 -22.82
N TRP A 104 23.37 -37.39 -21.58
CA TRP A 104 22.20 -36.90 -20.86
C TRP A 104 22.32 -35.40 -20.58
N LEU A 105 21.25 -34.65 -20.78
CA LEU A 105 21.15 -33.29 -20.34
C LEU A 105 20.84 -33.28 -18.84
N ARG A 106 21.78 -32.78 -18.05
CA ARG A 106 21.67 -32.72 -16.58
C ARG A 106 21.14 -31.40 -16.11
N CYS A 107 20.08 -31.46 -15.32
CA CYS A 107 19.52 -30.26 -14.63
C CYS A 107 20.55 -29.65 -13.67
N PRO A 108 20.81 -28.33 -13.71
CA PRO A 108 21.83 -27.69 -12.89
C PRO A 108 21.47 -27.63 -11.40
N TRP A 109 20.20 -27.80 -11.03
CA TRP A 109 19.78 -27.68 -9.63
C TRP A 109 19.98 -28.98 -8.84
N HIS A 110 19.45 -30.12 -9.34
CA HIS A 110 19.44 -31.36 -8.54
C HIS A 110 19.98 -32.56 -9.28
N GLY A 111 20.58 -32.34 -10.47
CA GLY A 111 21.25 -33.42 -11.22
C GLY A 111 20.33 -34.45 -11.87
N TYR A 112 19.03 -34.11 -12.07
CA TYR A 112 18.11 -34.94 -12.85
C TYR A 112 18.56 -34.94 -14.32
N ASP A 113 18.57 -36.12 -14.93
CA ASP A 113 19.04 -36.37 -16.29
C ASP A 113 17.87 -36.58 -17.25
N TYR A 114 17.95 -35.98 -18.44
CA TYR A 114 16.93 -36.09 -19.50
C TYR A 114 17.66 -36.30 -20.84
N HIS A 115 17.04 -37.06 -21.72
CA HIS A 115 17.55 -37.18 -23.07
C HIS A 115 17.42 -35.86 -23.83
N PRO A 116 18.50 -35.30 -24.40
CA PRO A 116 18.50 -33.94 -24.93
C PRO A 116 17.56 -33.72 -26.12
N CYS A 117 17.12 -34.78 -26.83
CA CYS A 117 16.25 -34.69 -27.98
C CYS A 117 14.82 -35.18 -27.70
N THR A 118 14.63 -36.07 -26.76
CA THR A 118 13.31 -36.69 -26.48
C THR A 118 12.70 -36.25 -25.13
N GLY A 119 13.52 -35.64 -24.25
CA GLY A 119 13.09 -35.26 -22.92
C GLY A 119 12.83 -36.41 -21.94
N GLN A 120 13.09 -37.66 -22.34
CA GLN A 120 12.87 -38.83 -21.51
C GLN A 120 13.94 -38.97 -20.45
N PRO A 121 13.59 -39.30 -19.18
CA PRO A 121 14.53 -39.57 -18.12
C PRO A 121 15.14 -40.98 -18.27
N PRO A 122 16.34 -41.24 -17.73
CA PRO A 122 16.95 -42.59 -17.73
C PRO A 122 16.09 -43.55 -16.90
N GLY A 123 15.82 -44.75 -17.44
CA GLY A 123 15.10 -45.81 -16.74
C GLY A 123 13.62 -45.69 -16.67
N GLY A 124 12.98 -44.78 -17.43
CA GLY A 124 11.48 -44.72 -17.57
C GLY A 124 10.78 -44.23 -16.31
N HIS A 125 11.39 -43.35 -15.52
CA HIS A 125 10.73 -42.62 -14.44
C HIS A 125 9.68 -41.64 -15.02
N ALA A 126 8.62 -41.35 -14.26
CA ALA A 126 7.36 -40.81 -14.76
C ALA A 126 7.38 -39.35 -15.29
N ASP A 127 8.43 -38.59 -15.05
CA ASP A 127 8.46 -37.15 -15.34
C ASP A 127 9.28 -36.87 -16.60
N GLU A 128 8.63 -36.86 -17.76
CA GLU A 128 9.23 -36.52 -19.05
C GLU A 128 9.18 -34.99 -19.29
N VAL A 129 10.17 -34.49 -20.03
CA VAL A 129 10.20 -33.10 -20.51
C VAL A 129 9.67 -33.08 -21.95
N ALA A 130 8.76 -32.16 -22.26
CA ALA A 130 8.18 -32.08 -23.60
C ALA A 130 9.25 -31.77 -24.67
N PRO A 131 9.40 -32.58 -25.74
CA PRO A 131 10.27 -32.30 -26.85
C PRO A 131 9.58 -31.40 -27.90
N PHE A 132 10.40 -30.67 -28.67
CA PHE A 132 9.98 -29.84 -29.79
C PHE A 132 10.70 -30.28 -31.06
N ALA A 133 10.01 -30.19 -32.20
CA ALA A 133 10.63 -30.46 -33.48
C ALA A 133 11.67 -29.37 -33.79
N ILE A 134 12.82 -29.80 -34.37
CA ILE A 134 13.94 -28.93 -34.67
C ILE A 134 14.46 -29.20 -36.09
N GLU A 135 14.77 -28.15 -36.83
CA GLU A 135 15.34 -28.21 -38.19
C GLU A 135 16.55 -27.30 -38.27
N VAL A 136 17.57 -27.79 -38.97
CA VAL A 136 18.70 -26.97 -39.37
C VAL A 136 18.47 -26.53 -40.82
N ARG A 137 18.40 -25.25 -41.07
CA ARG A 137 18.26 -24.61 -42.37
C ARG A 137 19.55 -23.86 -42.75
N ASP A 138 19.64 -23.40 -43.99
CA ASP A 138 20.84 -22.74 -44.50
C ASP A 138 21.23 -21.48 -43.70
N ASP A 139 20.25 -20.83 -43.05
CA ASP A 139 20.40 -19.59 -42.34
C ASP A 139 20.27 -19.71 -40.78
N GLY A 140 20.19 -20.95 -40.25
CA GLY A 140 20.15 -21.17 -38.81
C GLY A 140 19.35 -22.37 -38.35
N ILE A 141 19.17 -22.47 -37.04
CA ILE A 141 18.43 -23.50 -36.34
C ILE A 141 17.01 -23.01 -36.05
N TYR A 142 16.02 -23.83 -36.42
CA TYR A 142 14.61 -23.54 -36.27
C TYR A 142 13.95 -24.56 -35.34
N VAL A 143 13.06 -24.09 -34.48
CA VAL A 143 12.25 -24.93 -33.60
C VAL A 143 10.79 -24.68 -33.90
N GLU A 144 10.02 -25.76 -34.04
CA GLU A 144 8.57 -25.71 -34.19
C GLU A 144 7.94 -25.51 -32.80
N VAL A 145 7.37 -24.33 -32.58
CA VAL A 145 6.68 -24.01 -31.34
C VAL A 145 5.23 -23.67 -31.68
N PRO A 146 4.29 -24.61 -31.47
CA PRO A 146 2.88 -24.34 -31.75
C PRO A 146 2.41 -23.11 -30.97
N ALA A 147 1.49 -22.35 -31.56
CA ALA A 147 0.84 -21.24 -30.90
C ALA A 147 0.31 -21.69 -29.53
N ASP A 148 0.48 -20.86 -28.52
CA ASP A 148 -0.02 -21.15 -27.19
C ASP A 148 -1.56 -21.37 -27.25
N PRO A 149 -2.08 -22.41 -26.59
CA PRO A 149 -3.53 -22.54 -26.48
C PRO A 149 -4.11 -21.29 -25.79
N PRO A 150 -5.37 -20.94 -26.09
CA PRO A 150 -6.03 -19.84 -25.42
C PRO A 150 -5.86 -19.98 -23.91
N ARG A 151 -5.50 -18.87 -23.24
CA ARG A 151 -5.34 -18.84 -21.79
C ARG A 151 -6.63 -19.27 -21.12
N MET A 152 -6.58 -20.33 -20.32
CA MET A 152 -7.73 -20.75 -19.53
C MET A 152 -7.95 -19.78 -18.38
N ARG A 153 -9.22 -19.49 -18.08
CA ARG A 153 -9.62 -18.72 -16.92
C ARG A 153 -9.34 -19.52 -15.64
N THR A 154 -8.76 -18.88 -14.65
CA THR A 154 -8.27 -19.51 -13.42
C THR A 154 -9.01 -19.02 -12.18
N VAL A 155 -8.73 -19.63 -11.03
CA VAL A 155 -9.18 -19.15 -9.71
C VAL A 155 -8.72 -17.70 -9.48
N SER A 156 -7.48 -17.38 -9.85
CA SER A 156 -6.97 -16.00 -9.74
C SER A 156 -7.77 -15.01 -10.57
N ASP A 157 -8.24 -15.39 -11.76
CA ASP A 157 -9.09 -14.51 -12.57
C ASP A 157 -10.43 -14.22 -11.87
N VAL A 158 -11.07 -15.23 -11.28
CA VAL A 158 -12.32 -15.05 -10.52
C VAL A 158 -12.13 -14.10 -9.33
N LEU A 159 -11.03 -14.27 -8.61
CA LEU A 159 -10.69 -13.41 -7.46
C LEU A 159 -10.42 -11.97 -7.90
N VAL A 160 -9.61 -11.77 -8.96
CA VAL A 160 -9.29 -10.44 -9.50
C VAL A 160 -10.53 -9.76 -10.06
N GLU A 161 -11.34 -10.43 -10.85
CA GLU A 161 -12.61 -9.88 -11.37
C GLU A 161 -13.55 -9.50 -10.22
N THR A 162 -13.63 -10.32 -9.15
CA THR A 162 -14.46 -10.02 -7.99
C THR A 162 -13.96 -8.77 -7.25
N MET A 163 -12.66 -8.65 -6.98
CA MET A 163 -12.14 -7.45 -6.31
C MET A 163 -12.31 -6.19 -7.15
N ILE A 164 -12.18 -6.27 -8.48
CA ILE A 164 -12.46 -5.15 -9.40
C ILE A 164 -13.93 -4.73 -9.32
N ASN A 165 -14.86 -5.70 -9.31
CA ASN A 165 -16.29 -5.40 -9.14
C ASN A 165 -16.60 -4.68 -7.81
N TRP A 166 -15.76 -4.86 -6.77
CA TRP A 166 -15.84 -4.12 -5.50
C TRP A 166 -15.13 -2.76 -5.52
N GLY A 167 -14.53 -2.36 -6.64
CA GLY A 167 -13.86 -1.08 -6.81
C GLY A 167 -12.36 -1.08 -6.52
N VAL A 168 -11.71 -2.25 -6.38
CA VAL A 168 -10.25 -2.33 -6.27
C VAL A 168 -9.64 -2.09 -7.64
N THR A 169 -9.31 -0.83 -7.94
CA THR A 169 -8.72 -0.42 -9.22
C THR A 169 -7.22 -0.13 -9.12
N SER A 170 -6.68 -0.07 -7.91
CA SER A 170 -5.25 0.18 -7.65
C SER A 170 -4.69 -0.85 -6.68
N VAL A 171 -3.58 -1.49 -7.06
CA VAL A 171 -2.87 -2.47 -6.25
C VAL A 171 -1.40 -2.09 -6.18
N PHE A 172 -0.84 -2.01 -4.97
CA PHE A 172 0.57 -1.72 -4.71
C PHE A 172 1.27 -2.98 -4.23
N GLY A 173 2.43 -3.33 -4.76
CA GLY A 173 3.07 -4.53 -4.27
C GLY A 173 4.29 -5.00 -5.05
N MET A 174 4.67 -6.23 -4.77
CA MET A 174 5.82 -6.87 -5.39
C MET A 174 5.45 -8.27 -5.90
N VAL A 175 5.79 -8.53 -7.15
CA VAL A 175 5.64 -9.84 -7.79
C VAL A 175 6.85 -10.72 -7.43
N GLY A 176 6.59 -11.99 -7.11
CA GLY A 176 7.63 -12.98 -6.87
C GLY A 176 7.09 -14.41 -7.03
N HIS A 177 7.90 -15.40 -6.74
CA HIS A 177 7.64 -16.80 -7.11
C HIS A 177 6.34 -17.40 -6.54
N SER A 178 5.88 -16.97 -5.36
CA SER A 178 4.70 -17.56 -4.69
C SER A 178 3.38 -16.86 -5.02
N ASN A 179 3.38 -15.89 -5.94
CA ASN A 179 2.19 -15.14 -6.30
C ASN A 179 2.04 -14.91 -7.82
N LEU A 180 2.75 -15.70 -8.63
CA LEU A 180 2.82 -15.53 -10.10
C LEU A 180 1.47 -15.71 -10.79
N GLY A 181 0.66 -16.69 -10.37
CA GLY A 181 -0.65 -16.93 -10.96
C GLY A 181 -1.61 -15.76 -10.74
N PHE A 182 -1.60 -15.17 -9.53
CA PHE A 182 -2.42 -14.01 -9.23
C PHE A 182 -1.89 -12.74 -9.92
N ALA A 183 -0.57 -12.58 -9.99
CA ALA A 183 0.06 -11.48 -10.73
C ALA A 183 -0.28 -11.53 -12.22
N ASP A 184 -0.33 -12.72 -12.85
CA ASP A 184 -0.74 -12.85 -14.25
C ASP A 184 -2.22 -12.48 -14.48
N ALA A 185 -3.11 -12.83 -13.53
CA ALA A 185 -4.50 -12.41 -13.59
C ALA A 185 -4.65 -10.88 -13.48
N MET A 186 -3.88 -10.22 -12.58
CA MET A 186 -3.84 -8.75 -12.49
C MET A 186 -3.27 -8.11 -13.75
N ARG A 187 -2.19 -8.67 -14.33
CA ARG A 187 -1.64 -8.20 -15.61
C ARG A 187 -2.68 -8.20 -16.72
N VAL A 188 -3.47 -9.27 -16.83
CA VAL A 188 -4.56 -9.36 -17.83
C VAL A 188 -5.63 -8.30 -17.58
N ALA A 189 -5.97 -8.02 -16.32
CA ALA A 189 -6.90 -6.96 -15.95
C ALA A 189 -6.32 -5.56 -16.26
N GLU A 190 -5.03 -5.35 -16.02
CA GLU A 190 -4.32 -4.10 -16.34
C GLU A 190 -4.28 -3.85 -17.86
N GLU A 191 -4.03 -4.88 -18.68
CA GLU A 191 -4.07 -4.78 -20.15
C GLU A 191 -5.45 -4.38 -20.69
N ARG A 192 -6.52 -4.71 -19.96
CA ARG A 192 -7.89 -4.28 -20.27
C ARG A 192 -8.22 -2.87 -19.76
N GLY A 193 -7.37 -2.31 -18.89
CA GLY A 193 -7.61 -1.03 -18.23
C GLY A 193 -8.54 -1.10 -17.01
N ASP A 194 -8.83 -2.29 -16.49
CA ASP A 194 -9.74 -2.48 -15.35
C ASP A 194 -9.04 -2.24 -14.00
N LEU A 195 -7.72 -2.35 -13.97
CA LEU A 195 -6.88 -2.27 -12.77
C LEU A 195 -5.53 -1.64 -13.13
N ARG A 196 -4.88 -0.99 -12.17
CA ARG A 196 -3.50 -0.52 -12.28
C ARG A 196 -2.64 -1.13 -11.18
N PHE A 197 -1.53 -1.79 -11.55
CA PHE A 197 -0.57 -2.36 -10.61
C PHE A 197 0.66 -1.48 -10.47
N PHE A 198 0.98 -1.07 -9.24
CA PHE A 198 2.16 -0.29 -8.92
C PHE A 198 3.23 -1.19 -8.29
N GLY A 199 4.22 -1.59 -9.07
CA GLY A 199 5.35 -2.36 -8.57
C GLY A 199 6.28 -1.47 -7.76
N ILE A 200 6.31 -1.70 -6.45
CA ILE A 200 7.06 -0.95 -5.44
C ILE A 200 8.32 -1.72 -5.00
N ARG A 201 9.17 -1.12 -4.17
CA ARG A 201 10.41 -1.73 -3.68
C ARG A 201 10.31 -2.37 -2.31
N HIS A 202 9.38 -1.90 -1.48
CA HIS A 202 9.19 -2.43 -0.13
C HIS A 202 7.69 -2.51 0.20
N GLU A 203 7.22 -3.68 0.61
CA GLU A 203 5.78 -3.94 0.82
C GLU A 203 5.18 -3.11 1.96
N GLY A 204 6.00 -2.61 2.90
CA GLY A 204 5.57 -1.61 3.88
C GLY A 204 5.13 -0.30 3.23
N ALA A 205 5.85 0.15 2.20
CA ALA A 205 5.45 1.31 1.39
C ALA A 205 4.17 1.02 0.60
N ALA A 206 3.99 -0.21 0.08
CA ALA A 206 2.74 -0.62 -0.58
C ALA A 206 1.54 -0.47 0.35
N ALA A 207 1.65 -0.96 1.58
CA ALA A 207 0.57 -0.89 2.55
C ALA A 207 0.27 0.56 2.99
N PHE A 208 1.29 1.42 3.13
CA PHE A 208 1.07 2.85 3.38
C PHE A 208 0.42 3.58 2.19
N ALA A 209 0.82 3.26 0.96
CA ALA A 209 0.20 3.82 -0.25
C ALA A 209 -1.29 3.41 -0.34
N ALA A 210 -1.58 2.12 -0.13
CA ALA A 210 -2.96 1.63 -0.08
C ALA A 210 -3.77 2.27 1.06
N SER A 211 -3.16 2.46 2.26
CA SER A 211 -3.78 3.17 3.38
C SER A 211 -4.14 4.61 3.02
N ALA A 212 -3.22 5.33 2.39
CA ALA A 212 -3.44 6.71 1.97
C ALA A 212 -4.51 6.82 0.88
N TYR A 213 -4.52 5.90 -0.09
CA TYR A 213 -5.59 5.80 -1.09
C TYR A 213 -6.97 5.68 -0.42
N GLY A 214 -7.11 4.71 0.51
CA GLY A 214 -8.36 4.50 1.24
C GLY A 214 -8.74 5.66 2.18
N LYS A 215 -7.75 6.36 2.77
CA LYS A 215 -8.00 7.57 3.58
C LYS A 215 -8.52 8.72 2.73
N LEU A 216 -8.01 8.88 1.52
CA LEU A 216 -8.39 9.97 0.61
C LEU A 216 -9.76 9.73 -0.02
N THR A 217 -9.94 8.56 -0.62
CA THR A 217 -11.14 8.26 -1.43
C THR A 217 -12.29 7.68 -0.61
N GLY A 218 -11.99 6.96 0.45
CA GLY A 218 -12.95 6.09 1.14
C GLY A 218 -13.17 4.74 0.45
N ASP A 219 -12.55 4.52 -0.72
CA ASP A 219 -12.62 3.31 -1.51
C ASP A 219 -11.51 2.33 -1.14
N ILE A 220 -11.67 1.07 -1.54
CA ILE A 220 -10.73 0.01 -1.23
C ILE A 220 -9.56 -0.03 -2.21
N ALA A 221 -8.33 -0.10 -1.70
CA ALA A 221 -7.12 -0.39 -2.48
C ALA A 221 -6.51 -1.72 -2.09
N GLY A 222 -5.74 -2.32 -3.00
CA GLY A 222 -4.99 -3.56 -2.76
C GLY A 222 -3.55 -3.31 -2.34
N CYS A 223 -3.01 -4.16 -1.45
CA CYS A 223 -1.57 -4.33 -1.30
C CYS A 223 -1.19 -5.81 -1.44
N PHE A 224 -0.04 -6.09 -2.05
CA PHE A 224 0.30 -7.41 -2.55
C PHE A 224 1.75 -7.79 -2.23
N GLY A 225 1.93 -8.97 -1.62
CA GLY A 225 3.23 -9.48 -1.23
C GLY A 225 3.40 -10.96 -1.48
N ILE A 226 4.66 -11.42 -1.50
CA ILE A 226 5.00 -12.85 -1.59
C ILE A 226 4.86 -13.52 -0.22
N ALA A 227 4.94 -14.86 -0.21
CA ALA A 227 5.02 -15.66 1.00
C ALA A 227 6.18 -15.21 1.92
N GLY A 228 6.00 -15.35 3.22
CA GLY A 228 7.01 -15.01 4.21
C GLY A 228 7.29 -13.51 4.28
N PRO A 229 8.51 -13.04 3.93
CA PRO A 229 8.92 -11.66 4.20
C PRO A 229 8.10 -10.61 3.47
N GLY A 230 7.65 -10.86 2.24
CA GLY A 230 6.85 -9.89 1.50
C GLY A 230 5.51 -9.61 2.18
N SER A 231 4.85 -10.65 2.69
CA SER A 231 3.60 -10.49 3.44
C SER A 231 3.85 -9.83 4.80
N THR A 232 4.85 -10.26 5.57
CA THR A 232 5.11 -9.69 6.90
C THR A 232 5.59 -8.24 6.86
N ASN A 233 6.26 -7.81 5.78
CA ASN A 233 6.65 -6.41 5.59
C ASN A 233 5.45 -5.45 5.49
N MET A 234 4.27 -5.91 5.07
CA MET A 234 3.07 -5.08 4.99
C MET A 234 2.51 -4.67 6.35
N LEU A 235 2.78 -5.42 7.43
CA LEU A 235 2.08 -5.31 8.72
C LEU A 235 2.06 -3.88 9.28
N THR A 236 3.17 -3.15 9.26
CA THR A 236 3.19 -1.78 9.80
C THR A 236 2.22 -0.86 9.05
N GLY A 237 2.20 -0.89 7.72
CA GLY A 237 1.25 -0.09 6.93
C GLY A 237 -0.21 -0.57 7.08
N LEU A 238 -0.43 -1.86 7.31
CA LEU A 238 -1.75 -2.40 7.58
C LEU A 238 -2.26 -1.98 8.98
N TYR A 239 -1.39 -1.93 9.99
CA TYR A 239 -1.76 -1.35 11.29
C TYR A 239 -2.14 0.13 11.18
N ASP A 240 -1.44 0.91 10.34
CA ASP A 240 -1.84 2.29 10.04
C ASP A 240 -3.25 2.36 9.46
N ALA A 241 -3.56 1.50 8.50
CA ALA A 241 -4.90 1.42 7.90
C ALA A 241 -5.98 1.01 8.92
N LEU A 242 -5.70 -0.03 9.72
CA LEU A 242 -6.63 -0.53 10.75
C LEU A 242 -7.01 0.58 11.73
N VAL A 243 -6.01 1.22 12.36
CA VAL A 243 -6.30 2.21 13.41
C VAL A 243 -6.82 3.52 12.86
N ASP A 244 -6.53 3.85 11.61
CA ASP A 244 -7.03 5.03 10.90
C ASP A 244 -8.29 4.75 10.07
N ARG A 245 -8.79 3.50 10.07
CA ARG A 245 -10.01 3.09 9.40
C ARG A 245 -9.99 3.31 7.89
N ALA A 246 -8.90 2.97 7.24
CA ALA A 246 -8.78 2.93 5.79
C ALA A 246 -9.15 1.53 5.26
N PRO A 247 -10.03 1.40 4.26
CA PRO A 247 -10.37 0.11 3.68
C PRO A 247 -9.20 -0.42 2.83
N ILE A 248 -8.67 -1.61 3.17
CA ILE A 248 -7.59 -2.26 2.43
C ILE A 248 -7.89 -3.75 2.21
N LEU A 249 -7.54 -4.24 1.02
CA LEU A 249 -7.43 -5.64 0.69
C LEU A 249 -5.94 -6.03 0.66
N ALA A 250 -5.48 -6.76 1.66
CA ALA A 250 -4.14 -7.35 1.69
C ALA A 250 -4.16 -8.72 1.00
N LEU A 251 -3.25 -8.94 0.07
CA LEU A 251 -3.13 -10.14 -0.74
C LEU A 251 -1.74 -10.75 -0.54
N SER A 252 -1.68 -11.94 0.03
CA SER A 252 -0.44 -12.63 0.35
C SER A 252 -0.29 -13.91 -0.44
N GLY A 253 0.78 -14.04 -1.22
CA GLY A 253 1.17 -15.35 -1.74
C GLY A 253 1.53 -16.30 -0.59
N GLN A 254 1.39 -17.61 -0.81
CA GLN A 254 1.76 -18.63 0.17
C GLN A 254 2.44 -19.80 -0.53
N VAL A 255 3.30 -20.51 0.20
CA VAL A 255 3.89 -21.76 -0.26
C VAL A 255 2.82 -22.80 -0.59
N PRO A 256 3.08 -23.78 -1.47
CA PRO A 256 2.12 -24.83 -1.77
C PRO A 256 1.64 -25.55 -0.52
N SER A 257 0.34 -25.87 -0.48
CA SER A 257 -0.30 -26.54 0.67
C SER A 257 0.38 -27.89 1.03
N SER A 258 0.99 -28.55 0.05
CA SER A 258 1.72 -29.81 0.25
C SER A 258 2.94 -29.70 1.12
N VAL A 259 3.50 -28.50 1.31
CA VAL A 259 4.70 -28.25 2.12
C VAL A 259 4.45 -27.32 3.32
N LYS A 260 3.26 -26.71 3.40
CA LYS A 260 2.87 -25.83 4.52
C LYS A 260 2.92 -26.59 5.85
N GLY A 261 3.45 -25.95 6.90
CA GLY A 261 3.60 -26.52 8.24
C GLY A 261 4.75 -27.53 8.39
N ARG A 262 5.60 -27.68 7.38
CA ARG A 262 6.74 -28.60 7.38
C ARG A 262 8.09 -27.88 7.51
N GLY A 263 8.10 -26.57 7.73
CA GLY A 263 9.31 -25.76 7.78
C GLY A 263 9.94 -25.55 6.40
N ALA A 264 9.11 -25.43 5.35
CA ALA A 264 9.56 -25.12 4.00
C ALA A 264 10.11 -23.69 3.92
N PHE A 265 10.86 -23.41 2.87
CA PHE A 265 11.37 -22.05 2.60
C PHE A 265 10.20 -21.07 2.50
N GLN A 266 10.25 -19.97 3.27
CA GLN A 266 9.21 -18.94 3.38
C GLN A 266 7.83 -19.41 3.90
N ASP A 267 7.75 -20.59 4.51
CA ASP A 267 6.55 -21.06 5.18
C ASP A 267 6.32 -20.29 6.49
N VAL A 268 5.41 -19.33 6.46
CA VAL A 268 4.96 -18.54 7.61
C VAL A 268 3.47 -18.75 7.80
N ASP A 269 3.02 -18.87 9.03
CA ASP A 269 1.59 -18.85 9.38
C ASP A 269 1.05 -17.43 9.19
N LEU A 270 0.64 -17.11 7.95
CA LEU A 270 0.18 -15.77 7.58
C LEU A 270 -1.19 -15.44 8.19
N GLU A 271 -2.09 -16.41 8.35
CA GLU A 271 -3.37 -16.20 9.04
C GLU A 271 -3.12 -15.80 10.50
N GLY A 272 -2.25 -16.52 11.19
CA GLY A 272 -1.84 -16.19 12.56
C GLY A 272 -1.11 -14.84 12.64
N ALA A 273 -0.20 -14.56 11.71
CA ALA A 273 0.55 -13.30 11.69
C ALA A 273 -0.33 -12.06 11.45
N PHE A 274 -1.45 -12.20 10.73
CA PHE A 274 -2.37 -11.12 10.42
C PHE A 274 -3.61 -11.06 11.34
N ALA A 275 -3.74 -11.98 12.29
CA ALA A 275 -4.93 -12.13 13.14
C ALA A 275 -5.30 -10.86 13.93
N ASP A 276 -4.32 -10.03 14.32
CA ASP A 276 -4.56 -8.79 15.07
C ASP A 276 -4.83 -7.59 14.14
N VAL A 277 -4.31 -7.61 12.90
CA VAL A 277 -4.39 -6.48 11.99
C VAL A 277 -5.53 -6.57 11.00
N ALA A 278 -6.00 -7.77 10.67
CA ALA A 278 -7.06 -8.00 9.70
C ALA A 278 -8.37 -8.45 10.37
N ALA A 279 -9.45 -7.74 10.14
CA ALA A 279 -10.79 -8.12 10.61
C ALA A 279 -11.34 -9.38 9.90
N TYR A 280 -10.80 -9.69 8.72
CA TYR A 280 -11.06 -10.88 7.96
C TYR A 280 -9.74 -11.40 7.39
N SER A 281 -9.37 -12.65 7.66
CA SER A 281 -8.15 -13.29 7.16
C SER A 281 -8.42 -14.75 6.86
N GLU A 282 -8.35 -15.13 5.56
CA GLU A 282 -8.68 -16.48 5.11
C GLU A 282 -7.74 -16.97 4.01
N SER A 283 -7.41 -18.26 4.05
CA SER A 283 -6.69 -18.92 2.96
C SER A 283 -7.65 -19.45 1.90
N VAL A 284 -7.28 -19.25 0.65
CA VAL A 284 -7.99 -19.83 -0.50
C VAL A 284 -7.60 -21.29 -0.67
N HIS A 285 -8.58 -22.18 -0.74
CA HIS A 285 -8.37 -23.61 -1.00
C HIS A 285 -8.99 -24.03 -2.33
N ALA A 286 -8.53 -25.12 -2.92
CA ALA A 286 -9.05 -25.63 -4.20
C ALA A 286 -10.57 -25.84 -4.20
N GLY A 287 -11.15 -26.23 -3.05
CA GLY A 287 -12.60 -26.45 -2.89
C GLY A 287 -13.39 -25.25 -2.36
N SER A 288 -12.76 -24.07 -2.21
CA SER A 288 -13.44 -22.86 -1.72
C SER A 288 -14.43 -22.31 -2.75
N ASN A 289 -15.46 -21.61 -2.27
CA ASN A 289 -16.19 -20.68 -3.13
C ASN A 289 -15.39 -19.39 -3.27
N HIS A 290 -14.56 -19.32 -4.31
CA HIS A 290 -13.54 -18.29 -4.50
C HIS A 290 -14.14 -16.89 -4.58
N ALA A 291 -15.23 -16.72 -5.34
CA ALA A 291 -15.92 -15.44 -5.46
C ALA A 291 -16.51 -14.98 -4.11
N GLU A 292 -17.08 -15.89 -3.31
CA GLU A 292 -17.65 -15.52 -2.01
C GLU A 292 -16.59 -15.18 -0.96
N LEU A 293 -15.43 -15.87 -0.96
CA LEU A 293 -14.31 -15.48 -0.08
C LEU A 293 -13.86 -14.03 -0.38
N MET A 294 -13.66 -13.71 -1.65
CA MET A 294 -13.27 -12.36 -2.06
C MET A 294 -14.40 -11.34 -1.79
N ASN A 295 -15.67 -11.70 -2.00
CA ASN A 295 -16.81 -10.88 -1.63
C ASN A 295 -16.79 -10.53 -0.13
N MET A 296 -16.54 -11.52 0.75
CA MET A 296 -16.49 -11.30 2.20
C MET A 296 -15.32 -10.43 2.60
N ALA A 297 -14.15 -10.64 2.02
CA ALA A 297 -12.97 -9.80 2.26
C ALA A 297 -13.25 -8.34 1.88
N CYS A 298 -13.67 -8.09 0.65
CA CYS A 298 -13.96 -6.73 0.18
C CYS A 298 -15.12 -6.08 0.97
N LYS A 299 -16.19 -6.84 1.27
CA LYS A 299 -17.30 -6.36 2.09
C LYS A 299 -16.83 -5.92 3.48
N THR A 300 -16.01 -6.74 4.15
CA THR A 300 -15.48 -6.41 5.48
C THR A 300 -14.63 -5.16 5.41
N ALA A 301 -13.68 -5.07 4.46
CA ALA A 301 -12.83 -3.90 4.29
C ALA A 301 -13.64 -2.61 4.10
N VAL A 302 -14.65 -2.64 3.22
CA VAL A 302 -15.45 -1.46 2.87
C VAL A 302 -16.43 -1.08 4.00
N ILE A 303 -17.16 -2.05 4.57
CA ILE A 303 -18.21 -1.75 5.56
C ILE A 303 -17.62 -1.37 6.91
N GLU A 304 -16.62 -2.10 7.38
CA GLU A 304 -15.99 -1.82 8.66
C GLU A 304 -14.88 -0.76 8.56
N ARG A 305 -14.50 -0.39 7.33
CA ARG A 305 -13.36 0.50 7.04
C ARG A 305 -12.10 0.00 7.76
N THR A 306 -11.64 -1.15 7.32
CA THR A 306 -10.58 -1.91 7.99
C THR A 306 -9.76 -2.71 6.98
N VAL A 307 -8.86 -3.53 7.48
CA VAL A 307 -8.04 -4.45 6.68
C VAL A 307 -8.76 -5.79 6.55
N ALA A 308 -8.85 -6.28 5.31
CA ALA A 308 -9.16 -7.68 5.00
C ALA A 308 -7.95 -8.33 4.33
N HIS A 309 -7.72 -9.60 4.59
CA HIS A 309 -6.56 -10.35 4.14
C HIS A 309 -6.96 -11.66 3.46
N ILE A 310 -6.37 -11.94 2.30
CA ILE A 310 -6.53 -13.19 1.56
C ILE A 310 -5.16 -13.82 1.35
N VAL A 311 -5.02 -15.07 1.75
CA VAL A 311 -3.83 -15.90 1.54
C VAL A 311 -4.03 -16.80 0.33
N LEU A 312 -3.07 -16.79 -0.59
CA LEU A 312 -3.14 -17.40 -1.91
C LEU A 312 -2.06 -18.50 -2.05
N PRO A 313 -2.35 -19.77 -1.70
CA PRO A 313 -1.41 -20.86 -1.93
C PRO A 313 -1.08 -20.99 -3.43
N ASP A 314 0.18 -21.23 -3.75
CA ASP A 314 0.73 -21.17 -5.11
C ASP A 314 -0.03 -22.08 -6.09
N GLU A 315 -0.29 -23.33 -5.70
CA GLU A 315 -0.96 -24.31 -6.55
C GLU A 315 -2.42 -23.99 -6.83
N VAL A 316 -3.08 -23.20 -5.97
CA VAL A 316 -4.51 -22.86 -6.13
C VAL A 316 -4.70 -21.76 -7.17
N GLN A 317 -3.72 -20.87 -7.30
CA GLN A 317 -3.81 -19.67 -8.15
C GLN A 317 -4.08 -20.00 -9.62
N THR A 318 -3.52 -21.10 -10.11
CA THR A 318 -3.59 -21.51 -11.52
C THR A 318 -4.64 -22.59 -11.81
N LEU A 319 -5.42 -23.03 -10.82
CA LEU A 319 -6.49 -24.00 -11.04
C LEU A 319 -7.53 -23.41 -11.99
N PRO A 320 -8.01 -24.19 -12.98
CA PRO A 320 -9.08 -23.76 -13.88
C PRO A 320 -10.36 -23.43 -13.09
N SER A 321 -11.05 -22.37 -13.49
CA SER A 321 -12.33 -21.98 -12.88
C SER A 321 -13.23 -21.28 -13.88
N ASP A 322 -14.49 -21.72 -13.94
CA ASP A 322 -15.59 -21.13 -14.68
C ASP A 322 -16.61 -20.42 -13.77
N ALA A 323 -16.28 -20.29 -12.47
CA ALA A 323 -17.14 -19.61 -11.50
C ALA A 323 -17.37 -18.15 -11.89
N GLU A 324 -18.59 -17.64 -11.67
CA GLU A 324 -18.90 -16.22 -11.89
C GLU A 324 -18.25 -15.35 -10.81
N ALA A 325 -17.75 -14.19 -11.22
CA ALA A 325 -17.21 -13.19 -10.30
C ALA A 325 -18.32 -12.54 -9.46
N GLY A 326 -18.03 -12.28 -8.20
CA GLY A 326 -18.94 -11.60 -7.29
C GLY A 326 -18.90 -10.07 -7.43
N GLY A 327 -19.65 -9.36 -6.54
CA GLY A 327 -19.68 -7.90 -6.49
C GLY A 327 -20.54 -7.35 -5.36
N PRO A 328 -20.60 -6.03 -5.17
CA PRO A 328 -21.27 -5.37 -4.03
C PRO A 328 -22.80 -5.34 -4.12
N PHE A 329 -23.38 -5.61 -5.28
CA PHE A 329 -24.83 -5.50 -5.47
C PHE A 329 -25.60 -6.38 -4.48
N GLY A 330 -26.55 -5.78 -3.75
CA GLY A 330 -27.34 -6.45 -2.72
C GLY A 330 -26.58 -6.82 -1.44
N ARG A 331 -25.31 -6.40 -1.29
CA ARG A 331 -24.44 -6.76 -0.15
C ARG A 331 -24.06 -5.58 0.74
N VAL A 332 -24.22 -4.34 0.27
CA VAL A 332 -23.85 -3.12 1.00
C VAL A 332 -25.11 -2.38 1.46
N PRO A 333 -25.32 -2.21 2.78
CA PRO A 333 -26.45 -1.45 3.29
C PRO A 333 -26.23 0.06 3.14
N SER A 334 -27.31 0.84 3.15
CA SER A 334 -27.22 2.30 3.28
C SER A 334 -26.62 2.70 4.64
N ARG A 335 -25.74 3.70 4.61
CA ARG A 335 -25.12 4.29 5.80
C ARG A 335 -25.81 5.56 6.28
N GLN A 336 -26.91 6.00 5.64
CA GLN A 336 -27.69 7.19 6.01
C GLN A 336 -28.55 6.89 7.24
N ILE A 337 -27.92 6.75 8.42
CA ILE A 337 -28.57 6.40 9.67
C ILE A 337 -28.94 7.66 10.42
N SER A 338 -30.25 7.82 10.77
CA SER A 338 -30.73 8.87 11.65
C SER A 338 -30.57 8.46 13.13
N PRO A 339 -30.18 9.38 14.01
CA PRO A 339 -30.20 9.10 15.45
C PRO A 339 -31.65 8.92 15.96
N PRO A 340 -31.83 8.27 17.14
CA PRO A 340 -33.12 8.19 17.80
C PRO A 340 -33.70 9.58 18.06
N ALA A 341 -35.05 9.75 17.87
CA ALA A 341 -35.69 11.05 17.91
C ALA A 341 -35.61 11.73 19.28
N ASP A 342 -35.70 10.97 20.36
CA ASP A 342 -35.59 11.47 21.74
C ASP A 342 -34.16 11.97 22.04
N MET A 343 -33.14 11.26 21.58
CA MET A 343 -31.77 11.69 21.74
C MET A 343 -31.45 12.93 20.88
N LEU A 344 -32.00 12.99 19.66
CA LEU A 344 -31.90 14.17 18.80
C LEU A 344 -32.54 15.40 19.48
N ALA A 345 -33.73 15.26 20.07
CA ALA A 345 -34.41 16.33 20.79
C ALA A 345 -33.59 16.82 22.00
N ALA A 346 -33.00 15.90 22.78
CA ALA A 346 -32.14 16.26 23.90
C ALA A 346 -30.89 17.05 23.45
N ALA A 347 -30.27 16.64 22.33
CA ALA A 347 -29.14 17.38 21.77
C ALA A 347 -29.56 18.78 21.28
N ALA A 348 -30.68 18.89 20.59
CA ALA A 348 -31.19 20.17 20.10
C ALA A 348 -31.51 21.13 21.25
N GLU A 349 -32.10 20.64 22.34
CA GLU A 349 -32.38 21.42 23.56
C GLU A 349 -31.05 21.93 24.18
N MET A 350 -30.07 21.05 24.35
CA MET A 350 -28.75 21.43 24.89
C MET A 350 -28.06 22.50 24.04
N ILE A 351 -28.06 22.33 22.70
CA ILE A 351 -27.44 23.26 21.78
C ILE A 351 -28.16 24.60 21.80
N SER A 352 -29.50 24.60 21.79
CA SER A 352 -30.33 25.84 21.84
C SER A 352 -30.12 26.63 23.12
N ALA A 353 -29.87 25.97 24.24
CA ALA A 353 -29.67 26.60 25.55
C ALA A 353 -28.23 27.14 25.73
N ALA A 354 -27.24 26.64 24.95
CA ALA A 354 -25.87 27.07 25.04
C ALA A 354 -25.70 28.51 24.54
N LYS A 355 -24.81 29.26 25.18
CA LYS A 355 -24.47 30.65 24.75
C LYS A 355 -23.27 30.64 23.80
N ARG A 356 -22.30 29.78 24.07
CA ARG A 356 -21.02 29.70 23.34
C ARG A 356 -20.72 28.26 22.94
N PRO A 357 -21.54 27.64 22.11
CA PRO A 357 -21.21 26.32 21.61
C PRO A 357 -19.96 26.38 20.75
N MET A 358 -19.16 25.30 20.77
CA MET A 358 -18.02 25.08 19.87
C MET A 358 -18.12 23.73 19.21
N PHE A 359 -17.84 23.69 17.92
CA PHE A 359 -17.81 22.45 17.15
C PHE A 359 -16.38 21.91 17.04
N ILE A 360 -16.24 20.59 17.19
CA ILE A 360 -14.99 19.88 16.98
C ILE A 360 -15.23 18.77 15.97
N VAL A 361 -14.54 18.83 14.83
CA VAL A 361 -14.73 17.88 13.72
C VAL A 361 -13.52 17.00 13.58
N GLY A 362 -13.75 15.69 13.62
CA GLY A 362 -12.74 14.68 13.37
C GLY A 362 -12.74 14.17 11.93
N HIS A 363 -11.75 13.36 11.61
CA HIS A 363 -11.62 12.72 10.28
C HIS A 363 -12.85 11.89 9.89
N GLY A 364 -13.58 11.33 10.87
CA GLY A 364 -14.78 10.53 10.63
C GLY A 364 -15.94 11.31 9.99
N ALA A 365 -15.93 12.63 10.12
CA ALA A 365 -16.98 13.52 9.59
C ALA A 365 -16.49 14.43 8.44
N ARG A 366 -15.29 14.19 7.89
CA ARG A 366 -14.70 15.06 6.84
C ARG A 366 -15.57 15.22 5.59
N ASN A 367 -16.34 14.19 5.24
CA ASN A 367 -17.23 14.19 4.08
C ASN A 367 -18.62 14.76 4.37
N ASP A 368 -18.89 15.16 5.63
CA ASP A 368 -20.19 15.66 6.12
C ASP A 368 -20.17 17.18 6.36
N MET A 369 -19.09 17.86 5.92
CA MET A 369 -18.84 19.25 6.29
C MET A 369 -19.86 20.26 5.75
N ALA A 370 -20.51 19.97 4.63
CA ALA A 370 -21.53 20.88 4.09
C ALA A 370 -22.66 21.14 5.09
N GLU A 371 -23.20 20.07 5.68
CA GLU A 371 -24.28 20.17 6.67
C GLU A 371 -23.78 20.60 8.06
N ILE A 372 -22.56 20.17 8.44
CA ILE A 372 -21.96 20.57 9.72
C ILE A 372 -21.63 22.06 9.71
N SER A 373 -21.05 22.58 8.63
CA SER A 373 -20.75 24.02 8.49
C SER A 373 -22.04 24.85 8.47
N ALA A 374 -23.06 24.41 7.73
CA ALA A 374 -24.36 25.11 7.72
C ALA A 374 -24.97 25.19 9.12
N LEU A 375 -24.92 24.13 9.94
CA LEU A 375 -25.37 24.16 11.33
C LEU A 375 -24.49 25.11 12.18
N ALA A 376 -23.19 25.09 12.02
CA ALA A 376 -22.27 25.98 12.72
C ALA A 376 -22.53 27.47 12.35
N GLU A 377 -22.77 27.73 11.07
CA GLU A 377 -23.12 29.08 10.55
C GLU A 377 -24.46 29.60 11.10
N GLN A 378 -25.48 28.75 11.18
CA GLN A 378 -26.76 29.04 11.79
C GLN A 378 -26.59 29.51 13.24
N LEU A 379 -25.66 28.90 13.99
CA LEU A 379 -25.43 29.18 15.41
C LEU A 379 -24.33 30.23 15.66
N GLY A 380 -23.60 30.66 14.64
CA GLY A 380 -22.41 31.48 14.79
C GLY A 380 -21.30 30.79 15.62
N ALA A 381 -21.23 29.46 15.58
CA ALA A 381 -20.39 28.65 16.44
C ALA A 381 -19.03 28.36 15.78
N PRO A 382 -17.90 28.58 16.46
CA PRO A 382 -16.57 28.28 15.94
C PRO A 382 -16.37 26.77 15.73
N VAL A 383 -15.61 26.41 14.68
CA VAL A 383 -15.31 25.04 14.29
C VAL A 383 -13.81 24.79 14.34
N ALA A 384 -13.38 23.88 15.20
CA ALA A 384 -12.02 23.35 15.18
C ALA A 384 -11.99 21.94 14.64
N THR A 385 -10.86 21.54 14.09
CA THR A 385 -10.63 20.17 13.62
C THR A 385 -9.72 19.40 14.56
N THR A 386 -9.83 18.08 14.58
CA THR A 386 -8.70 17.25 15.05
C THR A 386 -7.57 17.35 14.05
N PHE A 387 -6.35 16.96 14.42
CA PHE A 387 -5.22 17.02 13.47
C PHE A 387 -5.48 16.20 12.20
N LYS A 388 -6.04 14.99 12.31
CA LYS A 388 -6.46 14.19 11.15
C LYS A 388 -7.63 14.81 10.34
N GLY A 389 -8.36 15.71 10.93
CA GLY A 389 -9.43 16.44 10.26
C GLY A 389 -8.99 17.77 9.65
N LYS A 390 -7.68 18.12 9.70
CA LYS A 390 -7.18 19.36 9.09
C LYS A 390 -7.51 19.36 7.59
N GLY A 391 -8.02 20.47 7.09
CA GLY A 391 -8.56 20.60 5.73
C GLY A 391 -10.07 20.41 5.62
N ALA A 392 -10.73 19.79 6.62
CA ALA A 392 -12.18 19.64 6.61
C ALA A 392 -12.95 20.98 6.62
N ILE A 393 -12.37 22.02 7.19
CA ILE A 393 -12.83 23.42 7.08
C ILE A 393 -11.62 24.31 6.81
N SER A 394 -11.79 25.32 5.97
CA SER A 394 -10.75 26.30 5.68
C SER A 394 -10.31 27.08 6.92
N ASP A 395 -9.01 27.30 7.09
CA ASP A 395 -8.45 28.21 8.10
C ASP A 395 -8.80 29.70 7.80
N HIS A 396 -9.38 29.98 6.62
CA HIS A 396 -9.91 31.29 6.21
C HIS A 396 -11.43 31.39 6.31
N HIS A 397 -12.12 30.31 6.69
CA HIS A 397 -13.54 30.35 6.95
C HIS A 397 -13.84 31.20 8.19
N GLU A 398 -14.91 31.99 8.16
CA GLU A 398 -15.23 32.95 9.23
C GLU A 398 -15.44 32.32 10.62
N LEU A 399 -15.71 31.01 10.68
CA LEU A 399 -15.83 30.20 11.90
C LEU A 399 -14.72 29.18 12.07
N GLY A 400 -13.79 29.06 11.13
CA GLY A 400 -12.67 28.11 11.19
C GLY A 400 -11.65 28.50 12.25
N CYS A 401 -11.29 27.58 13.16
CA CYS A 401 -10.36 27.81 14.26
C CYS A 401 -9.05 27.06 14.15
N GLY A 402 -8.82 26.35 13.04
CA GLY A 402 -7.67 25.48 12.86
C GLY A 402 -7.73 24.20 13.70
N VAL A 403 -6.58 23.61 13.94
CA VAL A 403 -6.45 22.33 14.64
C VAL A 403 -6.48 22.50 16.14
N LEU A 404 -7.23 21.64 16.84
CA LEU A 404 -7.21 21.52 18.30
C LEU A 404 -6.16 20.49 18.74
N GLY A 405 -5.45 20.76 19.82
CA GLY A 405 -4.57 19.84 20.50
C GLY A 405 -3.07 20.13 20.32
N ARG A 406 -2.22 19.10 20.47
CA ARG A 406 -0.76 19.26 20.55
C ARG A 406 -0.13 19.89 19.31
N SER A 407 -0.66 19.60 18.13
CA SER A 407 -0.24 20.17 16.84
C SER A 407 -1.09 21.36 16.43
N GLY A 408 -1.85 21.90 17.36
CA GLY A 408 -2.91 22.84 17.07
C GLY A 408 -2.51 24.31 17.17
N THR A 409 -3.50 25.13 16.85
CA THR A 409 -3.44 26.56 16.98
C THR A 409 -3.88 27.00 18.38
N PRO A 410 -3.37 28.13 18.93
CA PRO A 410 -3.88 28.67 20.18
C PRO A 410 -5.34 29.12 20.06
N ILE A 411 -5.84 29.38 18.86
CA ILE A 411 -7.22 29.77 18.56
C ILE A 411 -8.20 28.66 18.97
N ALA A 412 -8.01 27.44 18.48
CA ALA A 412 -8.88 26.30 18.79
C ALA A 412 -8.92 26.02 20.30
N SER A 413 -7.78 26.07 20.99
CA SER A 413 -7.70 25.88 22.44
C SER A 413 -8.41 27.01 23.20
N TRP A 414 -8.31 28.25 22.71
CA TRP A 414 -8.98 29.39 23.30
C TRP A 414 -10.48 29.23 23.26
N PHE A 415 -11.06 28.92 22.09
CA PHE A 415 -12.52 28.71 21.96
C PHE A 415 -13.00 27.51 22.76
N MET A 416 -12.25 26.40 22.81
CA MET A 416 -12.59 25.29 23.68
C MET A 416 -12.69 25.69 25.15
N ASN A 417 -11.75 26.52 25.65
CA ASN A 417 -11.80 26.98 27.04
C ASN A 417 -12.97 27.92 27.33
N GLU A 418 -13.32 28.81 26.39
CA GLU A 418 -14.41 29.80 26.54
C GLU A 418 -15.81 29.21 26.25
N SER A 419 -15.88 28.01 25.63
CA SER A 419 -17.17 27.37 25.32
C SER A 419 -17.91 26.89 26.57
N ASP A 420 -19.23 26.88 26.51
CA ASP A 420 -20.10 26.26 27.51
C ASP A 420 -20.70 24.94 27.04
N LEU A 421 -20.51 24.57 25.77
CA LEU A 421 -20.92 23.30 25.18
C LEU A 421 -19.96 22.91 24.05
N LEU A 422 -19.56 21.63 24.00
CA LEU A 422 -18.85 21.04 22.89
C LEU A 422 -19.81 20.17 22.05
N VAL A 423 -19.80 20.38 20.74
CA VAL A 423 -20.53 19.54 19.77
C VAL A 423 -19.48 18.84 18.89
N VAL A 424 -19.37 17.53 19.02
CA VAL A 424 -18.24 16.77 18.48
C VAL A 424 -18.73 15.80 17.41
N PHE A 425 -18.24 15.95 16.18
CA PHE A 425 -18.58 15.12 15.03
C PHE A 425 -17.40 14.25 14.61
N GLY A 426 -17.57 12.93 14.59
CA GLY A 426 -16.63 11.99 14.03
C GLY A 426 -15.20 12.07 14.57
N ALA A 427 -15.04 12.48 15.83
CA ALA A 427 -13.76 12.66 16.49
C ALA A 427 -13.62 11.71 17.68
N SER A 428 -12.45 11.07 17.78
CA SER A 428 -12.09 10.31 18.95
C SER A 428 -11.44 11.22 19.99
N PHE A 429 -11.82 11.27 21.16
CA PHE A 429 -11.31 12.09 22.25
C PHE A 429 -9.87 11.70 22.69
N SER A 430 -8.95 11.42 21.75
CA SER A 430 -7.58 11.04 22.08
C SER A 430 -6.87 12.15 22.87
N ASN A 431 -5.87 11.77 23.67
CA ASN A 431 -5.06 12.71 24.44
C ASN A 431 -4.23 13.68 23.56
N HIS A 432 -4.07 13.38 22.28
CA HIS A 432 -3.42 14.27 21.31
C HIS A 432 -4.33 15.42 20.91
N THR A 433 -5.63 15.19 20.78
CA THR A 433 -6.65 16.24 20.54
C THR A 433 -6.90 17.02 21.82
N GLY A 434 -6.94 16.36 22.97
CA GLY A 434 -7.03 17.00 24.27
C GLY A 434 -8.36 17.74 24.49
N ILE A 435 -9.49 17.12 24.06
CA ILE A 435 -10.84 17.66 24.27
C ILE A 435 -11.11 17.77 25.79
N ALA A 436 -11.65 18.92 26.22
CA ALA A 436 -11.88 19.21 27.63
C ALA A 436 -12.99 18.30 28.19
N THR A 437 -12.63 17.36 29.07
CA THR A 437 -13.52 16.34 29.64
C THR A 437 -14.53 16.87 30.65
N TYR A 438 -14.34 18.11 31.13
CA TYR A 438 -15.19 18.78 32.12
C TYR A 438 -16.28 19.69 31.50
N LYS A 439 -16.30 19.77 30.17
CA LYS A 439 -17.29 20.56 29.44
C LYS A 439 -18.49 19.68 29.08
N PRO A 440 -19.73 20.19 29.17
CA PRO A 440 -20.88 19.53 28.58
C PRO A 440 -20.64 19.20 27.14
N THR A 441 -20.98 17.98 26.70
CA THR A 441 -20.62 17.47 25.38
C THR A 441 -21.75 16.70 24.72
N VAL A 442 -22.07 17.08 23.48
CA VAL A 442 -22.85 16.28 22.53
C VAL A 442 -21.88 15.62 21.57
N GLN A 443 -21.85 14.30 21.51
CA GLN A 443 -21.00 13.55 20.59
C GLN A 443 -21.81 12.83 19.53
N ILE A 444 -21.45 13.03 18.28
CA ILE A 444 -22.07 12.42 17.10
C ILE A 444 -21.02 11.53 16.45
N ASP A 445 -21.33 10.25 16.30
CA ASP A 445 -20.48 9.30 15.57
C ASP A 445 -21.32 8.22 14.91
N TYR A 446 -20.80 7.70 13.82
CA TYR A 446 -21.36 6.56 13.10
C TYR A 446 -21.04 5.22 13.80
N ASP A 447 -19.94 5.16 14.56
CA ASP A 447 -19.51 4.00 15.31
C ASP A 447 -19.96 4.08 16.77
N ALA A 448 -20.85 3.17 17.15
CA ALA A 448 -21.35 3.10 18.52
C ALA A 448 -20.23 2.94 19.57
N MET A 449 -19.12 2.28 19.22
CA MET A 449 -17.97 2.08 20.12
C MET A 449 -17.07 3.32 20.23
N ALA A 450 -17.21 4.31 19.35
CA ALA A 450 -16.54 5.61 19.47
C ALA A 450 -17.22 6.54 20.47
N LEU A 451 -18.55 6.41 20.64
CA LEU A 451 -19.34 7.22 21.55
C LEU A 451 -18.97 6.94 23.01
N GLY A 452 -18.55 7.96 23.73
CA GLY A 452 -18.17 7.85 25.15
C GLY A 452 -16.92 7.00 25.41
N ARG A 453 -16.11 6.70 24.39
CA ARG A 453 -14.96 5.76 24.46
C ARG A 453 -13.91 6.18 25.49
N PHE A 454 -13.58 7.45 25.57
CA PHE A 454 -12.53 7.96 26.47
C PHE A 454 -13.09 8.54 27.77
N HIS A 455 -14.27 9.12 27.73
CA HIS A 455 -15.02 9.61 28.89
C HIS A 455 -16.51 9.71 28.55
N ALA A 456 -17.35 9.70 29.55
CA ALA A 456 -18.79 9.86 29.37
C ALA A 456 -19.11 11.24 28.79
N VAL A 457 -20.10 11.30 27.92
CA VAL A 457 -20.66 12.52 27.33
C VAL A 457 -22.10 12.71 27.75
N ASP A 458 -22.60 13.93 27.70
CA ASP A 458 -23.99 14.22 28.15
C ASP A 458 -25.03 13.68 27.17
N VAL A 459 -24.76 13.80 25.84
CA VAL A 459 -25.63 13.22 24.81
C VAL A 459 -24.76 12.50 23.76
N ALA A 460 -25.01 11.20 23.57
CA ALA A 460 -24.34 10.36 22.59
C ALA A 460 -25.29 10.03 21.44
N LEU A 461 -25.03 10.56 20.24
CA LEU A 461 -25.86 10.39 19.05
C LEU A 461 -25.20 9.38 18.09
N LEU A 462 -25.77 8.19 17.98
CA LEU A 462 -25.41 7.22 16.94
C LEU A 462 -26.13 7.63 15.64
N GLY A 463 -25.37 8.12 14.66
CA GLY A 463 -25.92 8.53 13.38
C GLY A 463 -24.89 9.03 12.40
N HIS A 464 -25.30 9.14 11.14
CA HIS A 464 -24.49 9.74 10.09
C HIS A 464 -24.34 11.25 10.33
N GLY A 465 -23.13 11.80 10.23
CA GLY A 465 -22.85 13.19 10.56
C GLY A 465 -23.71 14.19 9.80
N ALA A 466 -23.75 14.10 8.46
CA ALA A 466 -24.57 15.00 7.63
C ALA A 466 -26.07 14.87 7.93
N VAL A 467 -26.59 13.65 8.10
CA VAL A 467 -28.00 13.43 8.44
C VAL A 467 -28.32 14.05 9.79
N THR A 468 -27.46 13.84 10.79
CA THR A 468 -27.66 14.36 12.14
C THR A 468 -27.55 15.90 12.17
N ALA A 469 -26.55 16.48 11.50
CA ALA A 469 -26.41 17.95 11.43
C ALA A 469 -27.62 18.62 10.80
N ARG A 470 -28.13 18.07 9.69
CA ARG A 470 -29.37 18.57 9.04
C ARG A 470 -30.59 18.48 9.94
N LEU A 471 -30.77 17.34 10.65
CA LEU A 471 -31.88 17.16 11.58
C LEU A 471 -31.78 18.11 12.79
N LEU A 472 -30.59 18.35 13.32
CA LEU A 472 -30.35 19.33 14.37
C LEU A 472 -30.67 20.75 13.90
N SER A 473 -30.20 21.12 12.68
CA SER A 473 -30.53 22.43 12.08
C SER A 473 -32.02 22.66 11.94
N GLN A 474 -32.81 21.64 11.62
CA GLN A 474 -34.28 21.72 11.53
C GLN A 474 -34.96 21.77 12.90
N ALA A 475 -34.36 21.16 13.93
CA ALA A 475 -34.93 21.12 15.26
C ALA A 475 -34.64 22.38 16.10
N ILE A 476 -33.57 23.10 15.74
CA ILE A 476 -33.15 24.33 16.42
C ILE A 476 -33.75 25.53 15.67
N ASP A 477 -34.60 26.30 16.34
CA ASP A 477 -35.22 27.50 15.79
C ASP A 477 -34.39 28.76 16.08
N ASP A 478 -34.85 29.92 15.54
CA ASP A 478 -34.17 31.21 15.70
C ASP A 478 -34.19 31.76 17.14
N SER A 479 -34.89 31.09 18.09
CA SER A 479 -34.93 31.49 19.49
C SER A 479 -33.77 30.97 20.34
N HIS A 480 -32.80 30.33 19.71
CA HIS A 480 -31.62 29.80 20.41
C HIS A 480 -30.82 30.90 21.15
N SER A 481 -30.06 30.50 22.19
CA SER A 481 -29.30 31.43 23.05
C SER A 481 -27.87 31.68 22.53
N CYS A 482 -27.47 31.08 21.40
CA CYS A 482 -26.11 31.15 20.88
C CYS A 482 -25.71 32.56 20.45
N VAL A 483 -24.52 32.97 20.82
CA VAL A 483 -23.91 34.25 20.43
C VAL A 483 -23.05 34.04 19.19
N ASP A 484 -23.18 34.90 18.19
CA ASP A 484 -22.32 34.87 17.01
C ASP A 484 -20.87 35.20 17.37
N GLN A 485 -19.98 34.29 17.13
CA GLN A 485 -18.57 34.36 17.52
C GLN A 485 -17.62 34.71 16.35
N ARG A 486 -18.12 34.97 15.11
CA ARG A 486 -17.33 35.27 13.92
C ARG A 486 -16.28 36.36 14.13
N ARG A 487 -16.72 37.50 14.75
CA ARG A 487 -15.79 38.61 15.01
C ARG A 487 -14.63 38.18 15.90
N GLU A 488 -14.91 37.40 16.91
CA GLU A 488 -13.88 36.91 17.83
C GLU A 488 -12.92 35.91 17.18
N VAL A 489 -13.44 35.06 16.27
CA VAL A 489 -12.57 34.18 15.43
C VAL A 489 -11.59 35.01 14.62
N ALA A 490 -12.05 36.08 13.95
CA ALA A 490 -11.20 37.00 13.18
C ALA A 490 -10.13 37.68 14.06
N GLU A 491 -10.51 38.15 15.25
CA GLU A 491 -9.59 38.79 16.22
C GLU A 491 -8.49 37.79 16.68
N ARG A 492 -8.85 36.51 16.93
CA ARG A 492 -7.87 35.47 17.34
C ARG A 492 -6.94 35.09 16.19
N TRP A 493 -7.43 35.01 14.97
CA TRP A 493 -6.58 34.79 13.80
C TRP A 493 -5.61 35.93 13.58
N ALA A 494 -6.01 37.19 13.74
CA ALA A 494 -5.10 38.34 13.62
C ALA A 494 -3.95 38.23 14.63
N ILE A 495 -4.25 37.95 15.90
CA ILE A 495 -3.24 37.76 16.95
C ILE A 495 -2.27 36.61 16.60
N TRP A 496 -2.79 35.48 16.10
CA TRP A 496 -1.97 34.33 15.76
C TRP A 496 -1.09 34.58 14.52
N ARG A 497 -1.60 35.28 13.50
CA ARG A 497 -0.84 35.65 12.32
C ARG A 497 0.30 36.61 12.67
N ASP A 498 0.08 37.56 13.56
CA ASP A 498 1.14 38.46 14.08
C ASP A 498 2.23 37.64 14.83
N GLU A 499 1.84 36.70 15.67
CA GLU A 499 2.76 35.79 16.35
C GLU A 499 3.58 34.94 15.39
N LYS A 500 2.92 34.33 14.35
CA LYS A 500 3.61 33.60 13.30
C LYS A 500 4.62 34.48 12.56
N ALA A 501 4.25 35.72 12.23
CA ALA A 501 5.12 36.68 11.58
C ALA A 501 6.38 37.00 12.43
N SER A 502 6.21 37.14 13.75
CA SER A 502 7.32 37.29 14.67
C SER A 502 8.24 36.07 14.66
N ARG A 503 7.69 34.85 14.71
CA ARG A 503 8.47 33.60 14.72
C ARG A 503 9.27 33.35 13.46
N ARG A 504 8.87 33.90 12.31
CA ARG A 504 9.62 33.80 11.06
C ARG A 504 10.97 34.55 11.12
N THR A 505 11.12 35.47 12.02
CA THR A 505 12.42 36.21 12.27
C THR A 505 13.34 35.46 13.20
N ASP A 506 12.90 34.37 13.83
CA ASP A 506 13.76 33.57 14.72
C ASP A 506 14.87 32.89 13.92
N ASP A 507 16.10 33.15 14.27
CA ASP A 507 17.30 32.59 13.66
C ASP A 507 18.30 32.17 14.73
N LYS A 508 18.78 30.94 14.66
CA LYS A 508 19.86 30.42 15.51
C LYS A 508 21.09 30.02 14.71
N SER A 509 21.12 30.38 13.44
CA SER A 509 22.19 30.06 12.47
C SER A 509 22.48 28.54 12.32
N LEU A 510 21.45 27.69 12.55
CA LEU A 510 21.54 26.23 12.42
C LEU A 510 20.67 25.70 11.28
N GLY A 511 19.99 26.57 10.56
CA GLY A 511 19.07 26.24 9.49
C GLY A 511 17.79 27.08 9.52
N LEU A 512 16.89 26.85 8.58
CA LEU A 512 15.64 27.57 8.45
C LEU A 512 14.65 27.17 9.56
N ASN A 513 13.81 28.10 9.98
CA ASN A 513 12.73 27.82 10.91
C ASN A 513 11.49 27.27 10.16
N ALA A 514 10.72 26.44 10.85
CA ALA A 514 9.52 25.81 10.29
C ALA A 514 8.42 26.83 9.95
N ALA A 515 8.32 27.97 10.68
CA ALA A 515 7.31 28.98 10.40
C ALA A 515 7.50 29.62 9.03
N SER A 516 8.74 29.87 8.61
CA SER A 516 9.07 30.40 7.28
C SER A 516 8.77 29.39 6.18
N LEU A 517 9.14 28.10 6.38
CA LEU A 517 8.86 27.04 5.42
C LEU A 517 7.36 26.91 5.14
N PHE A 518 6.55 26.78 6.20
CA PHE A 518 5.13 26.58 6.01
C PHE A 518 4.36 27.82 5.57
N GLU A 519 4.88 29.01 5.82
CA GLU A 519 4.34 30.24 5.24
C GLU A 519 4.58 30.30 3.73
N SER A 520 5.80 29.95 3.27
CA SER A 520 6.12 29.85 1.83
C SER A 520 5.26 28.81 1.14
N LEU A 521 5.13 27.64 1.76
CA LEU A 521 4.31 26.55 1.20
C LEU A 521 2.83 26.93 1.14
N SER A 522 2.25 27.54 2.20
CA SER A 522 0.85 27.97 2.22
C SER A 522 0.47 28.96 1.12
N LYS A 523 1.44 29.70 0.58
CA LYS A 523 1.21 30.69 -0.50
C LYS A 523 1.27 30.11 -1.89
N GLN A 524 1.87 28.93 -2.04
CA GLN A 524 2.26 28.42 -3.36
C GLN A 524 1.55 27.12 -3.74
N ILE A 525 1.06 26.34 -2.75
CA ILE A 525 0.31 25.11 -3.02
C ILE A 525 -1.11 25.45 -3.53
N ASP A 526 -1.61 24.62 -4.41
CA ASP A 526 -2.97 24.75 -4.93
C ASP A 526 -4.02 24.61 -3.83
N ASP A 527 -5.13 25.31 -3.98
CA ASP A 527 -6.22 25.33 -3.00
C ASP A 527 -6.87 23.97 -2.76
N ASP A 528 -6.75 23.04 -3.69
CA ASP A 528 -7.30 21.68 -3.65
C ASP A 528 -6.20 20.58 -3.62
N ALA A 529 -4.94 20.95 -3.36
CA ALA A 529 -3.84 20.00 -3.28
C ALA A 529 -4.10 18.88 -2.27
N VAL A 530 -3.49 17.70 -2.48
CA VAL A 530 -3.42 16.63 -1.50
C VAL A 530 -2.07 16.66 -0.81
N ILE A 531 -2.07 16.76 0.51
CA ILE A 531 -0.85 16.90 1.30
C ILE A 531 -0.67 15.66 2.18
N ALA A 532 0.36 14.86 1.92
CA ALA A 532 0.75 13.73 2.74
C ALA A 532 1.83 14.14 3.75
N VAL A 533 1.50 14.03 5.04
CA VAL A 533 2.38 14.50 6.13
C VAL A 533 2.93 13.34 6.92
N ASP A 534 4.25 13.26 7.01
CA ASP A 534 4.93 12.26 7.83
C ASP A 534 4.90 12.62 9.33
N VAL A 535 5.21 11.66 10.16
CA VAL A 535 5.21 11.79 11.63
C VAL A 535 6.51 12.43 12.11
N GLY A 536 6.44 13.23 13.17
CA GLY A 536 7.60 13.90 13.78
C GLY A 536 7.36 15.39 14.05
N ASN A 537 8.43 16.14 14.24
CA ASN A 537 8.36 17.59 14.42
C ASN A 537 7.75 18.31 13.22
N ASN A 538 8.02 17.80 12.00
CA ASN A 538 7.41 18.28 10.77
C ASN A 538 5.88 18.31 10.86
N ALA A 539 5.25 17.26 11.41
CA ALA A 539 3.80 17.20 11.60
C ALA A 539 3.28 18.24 12.60
N TYR A 540 3.99 18.44 13.71
CA TYR A 540 3.62 19.46 14.70
C TYR A 540 3.69 20.87 14.11
N SER A 541 4.75 21.15 13.37
CA SER A 541 4.94 22.44 12.70
C SER A 541 3.94 22.64 11.57
N PHE A 542 3.67 21.59 10.78
CA PHE A 542 2.63 21.60 9.74
C PHE A 542 1.26 21.96 10.32
N GLY A 543 0.80 21.25 11.34
CA GLY A 543 -0.52 21.49 11.95
C GLY A 543 -0.68 22.90 12.52
N ARG A 544 0.42 23.49 12.98
CA ARG A 544 0.44 24.81 13.63
C ARG A 544 0.60 25.97 12.65
N TYR A 545 1.46 25.83 11.64
CA TYR A 545 1.89 26.96 10.80
C TYR A 545 1.26 26.99 9.42
N LEU A 546 1.00 25.82 8.80
CA LEU A 546 0.34 25.78 7.50
C LEU A 546 -1.13 26.17 7.64
N GLU A 547 -1.56 27.19 6.92
CA GLU A 547 -2.96 27.52 6.74
C GLU A 547 -3.50 26.79 5.51
N VAL A 548 -4.65 26.13 5.65
CA VAL A 548 -5.31 25.39 4.58
C VAL A 548 -6.55 26.11 4.10
N THR A 549 -6.86 25.97 2.81
CA THR A 549 -8.12 26.42 2.19
C THR A 549 -9.06 25.24 2.00
N ASN A 550 -8.77 24.37 1.05
CA ASN A 550 -9.58 23.20 0.69
C ASN A 550 -8.73 21.94 0.43
N GLN A 551 -7.48 21.95 0.89
CA GLN A 551 -6.56 20.83 0.72
C GLN A 551 -6.98 19.63 1.55
N ASP A 552 -6.82 18.43 0.99
CA ASP A 552 -6.90 17.18 1.75
C ASP A 552 -5.58 16.89 2.47
N VAL A 553 -5.64 16.48 3.73
CA VAL A 553 -4.46 16.15 4.54
C VAL A 553 -4.47 14.69 4.93
N LEU A 554 -3.41 13.98 4.57
CA LEU A 554 -3.18 12.57 4.88
C LEU A 554 -2.06 12.41 5.90
N MET A 555 -2.26 11.57 6.91
CA MET A 555 -1.24 11.29 7.93
C MET A 555 -1.44 9.91 8.58
N SER A 556 -0.38 9.40 9.22
CA SER A 556 -0.45 8.27 10.15
C SER A 556 -0.89 8.79 11.53
N GLY A 557 -2.21 8.89 11.72
CA GLY A 557 -2.77 9.67 12.83
C GLY A 557 -2.74 8.96 14.18
N TYR A 558 -3.03 7.65 14.20
CA TYR A 558 -3.07 6.86 15.43
C TYR A 558 -1.86 5.97 15.61
N LEU A 559 -1.37 5.32 14.55
CA LEU A 559 -0.17 4.50 14.63
C LEU A 559 1.06 5.38 14.87
N GLY A 560 1.12 6.53 14.22
CA GLY A 560 2.25 7.46 14.37
C GLY A 560 3.55 6.91 13.77
N SER A 561 3.47 6.20 12.64
CA SER A 561 4.64 5.62 11.98
C SER A 561 5.36 6.64 11.12
N ILE A 562 6.63 6.90 11.42
CA ILE A 562 7.52 7.63 10.51
C ILE A 562 7.73 6.81 9.23
N GLY A 563 7.99 7.48 8.11
CA GLY A 563 8.09 6.85 6.80
C GLY A 563 6.77 6.77 6.02
N PHE A 564 5.67 7.24 6.61
CA PHE A 564 4.36 7.28 5.96
C PHE A 564 4.31 8.29 4.79
N GLY A 565 4.95 9.46 4.92
CA GLY A 565 4.68 10.63 4.08
C GLY A 565 4.85 10.39 2.58
N PHE A 566 6.01 9.91 2.13
CA PHE A 566 6.26 9.71 0.69
C PHE A 566 5.45 8.56 0.08
N PRO A 567 5.39 7.36 0.68
CA PRO A 567 4.49 6.30 0.21
C PRO A 567 3.01 6.73 0.17
N ALA A 568 2.56 7.53 1.13
CA ALA A 568 1.20 8.06 1.15
C ALA A 568 0.93 9.01 -0.03
N ALA A 569 1.91 9.83 -0.41
CA ALA A 569 1.80 10.66 -1.61
C ALA A 569 1.70 9.82 -2.89
N MET A 570 2.41 8.69 -2.97
CA MET A 570 2.25 7.74 -4.08
C MET A 570 0.82 7.17 -4.15
N GLY A 571 0.25 6.82 -2.99
CA GLY A 571 -1.14 6.37 -2.88
C GLY A 571 -2.15 7.45 -3.26
N ALA A 572 -1.91 8.69 -2.86
CA ALA A 572 -2.71 9.84 -3.26
C ALA A 572 -2.65 10.09 -4.77
N TRP A 573 -1.46 10.04 -5.36
CA TRP A 573 -1.30 10.17 -6.80
C TRP A 573 -2.01 9.05 -7.57
N ALA A 574 -1.96 7.83 -7.08
CA ALA A 574 -2.68 6.71 -7.69
C ALA A 574 -4.22 6.92 -7.67
N ALA A 575 -4.73 7.69 -6.70
CA ALA A 575 -6.15 7.98 -6.55
C ALA A 575 -6.62 9.12 -7.47
N VAL A 576 -5.81 10.20 -7.62
CA VAL A 576 -6.25 11.43 -8.31
C VAL A 576 -5.40 11.76 -9.56
N GLY A 577 -4.32 11.03 -9.81
CA GLY A 577 -3.43 11.30 -10.95
C GLY A 577 -2.85 12.71 -10.89
N ASP A 578 -2.74 13.32 -12.06
CA ASP A 578 -2.28 14.71 -12.23
C ASP A 578 -3.43 15.73 -12.20
N GLU A 579 -4.66 15.31 -11.85
CA GLU A 579 -5.80 16.20 -11.72
C GLU A 579 -5.66 17.16 -10.53
N ARG A 580 -4.92 16.75 -9.50
CA ARG A 580 -4.66 17.54 -8.30
C ARG A 580 -3.16 17.53 -7.98
N GLN A 581 -2.67 18.64 -7.46
CA GLN A 581 -1.29 18.75 -6.98
C GLN A 581 -1.06 17.85 -5.76
N ILE A 582 0.03 17.06 -5.78
CA ILE A 582 0.41 16.18 -4.66
C ILE A 582 1.68 16.70 -3.99
N VAL A 583 1.55 17.01 -2.72
CA VAL A 583 2.68 17.46 -1.88
C VAL A 583 2.91 16.47 -0.75
N SER A 584 4.15 16.08 -0.53
CA SER A 584 4.55 15.28 0.64
C SER A 584 5.47 16.10 1.54
N VAL A 585 5.27 16.00 2.86
CA VAL A 585 6.12 16.69 3.85
C VAL A 585 6.66 15.67 4.84
N SER A 586 7.98 15.54 4.97
CA SER A 586 8.59 14.63 5.94
C SER A 586 9.81 15.22 6.64
N GLY A 587 10.19 14.62 7.75
CA GLY A 587 11.53 14.74 8.30
C GLY A 587 12.49 13.77 7.60
N ASP A 588 13.79 14.06 7.72
CA ASP A 588 14.88 13.29 7.11
C ASP A 588 14.90 11.82 7.53
N ALA A 589 14.69 11.51 8.79
CA ALA A 589 14.66 10.14 9.30
C ALA A 589 13.42 9.35 8.81
N GLY A 590 12.29 10.03 8.64
CA GLY A 590 11.06 9.41 8.09
C GLY A 590 11.23 9.07 6.62
N PHE A 591 11.63 10.04 5.79
CA PHE A 591 11.90 9.80 4.38
C PHE A 591 12.94 8.69 4.16
N GLY A 592 14.00 8.69 4.98
CA GLY A 592 15.08 7.70 4.89
C GLY A 592 14.62 6.25 4.97
N GLN A 593 13.48 5.95 5.60
CA GLN A 593 12.97 4.57 5.71
C GLN A 593 12.55 3.99 4.35
N TYR A 594 11.97 4.83 3.47
CA TYR A 594 11.49 4.40 2.16
C TYR A 594 12.04 5.30 1.03
N ALA A 595 13.21 5.90 1.22
CA ALA A 595 13.79 6.85 0.27
C ALA A 595 13.92 6.28 -1.15
N MET A 596 14.17 4.97 -1.29
CA MET A 596 14.26 4.33 -2.58
C MET A 596 12.95 4.30 -3.38
N GLU A 597 11.82 4.56 -2.74
CA GLU A 597 10.53 4.68 -3.46
C GLU A 597 10.46 5.92 -4.37
N ILE A 598 11.39 6.85 -4.25
CA ILE A 598 11.55 7.93 -5.24
C ILE A 598 11.79 7.36 -6.65
N THR A 599 12.49 6.21 -6.77
CA THR A 599 12.66 5.53 -8.06
C THR A 599 11.37 4.89 -8.56
N THR A 600 10.45 4.54 -7.66
CA THR A 600 9.10 4.10 -8.03
C THR A 600 8.29 5.28 -8.58
N ALA A 601 8.36 6.43 -7.92
CA ALA A 601 7.72 7.66 -8.43
C ALA A 601 8.26 8.05 -9.82
N VAL A 602 9.57 7.96 -10.04
CA VAL A 602 10.20 8.18 -11.37
C VAL A 602 9.71 7.16 -12.39
N LYS A 603 9.63 5.88 -12.03
CA LYS A 603 9.17 4.80 -12.94
C LYS A 603 7.77 5.04 -13.50
N TYR A 604 6.89 5.63 -12.70
CA TYR A 604 5.49 5.85 -13.05
C TYR A 604 5.18 7.31 -13.39
N ASP A 605 6.19 8.16 -13.51
CA ASP A 605 6.07 9.61 -13.78
C ASP A 605 5.11 10.29 -12.78
N MET A 606 5.18 9.91 -11.48
CA MET A 606 4.30 10.46 -10.46
C MET A 606 4.67 11.92 -10.16
N ASN A 607 3.79 12.86 -10.47
CA ASN A 607 3.97 14.27 -10.19
C ASN A 607 3.78 14.53 -8.67
N ILE A 608 4.85 14.31 -7.88
CA ILE A 608 4.87 14.45 -6.44
C ILE A 608 5.97 15.44 -6.06
N THR A 609 5.61 16.53 -5.39
CA THR A 609 6.59 17.43 -4.77
C THR A 609 6.82 17.03 -3.33
N HIS A 610 8.04 16.59 -3.00
CA HIS A 610 8.43 16.18 -1.66
C HIS A 610 9.23 17.27 -0.95
N ILE A 611 8.70 17.81 0.14
CA ILE A 611 9.36 18.79 1.01
C ILE A 611 10.01 18.04 2.17
N LEU A 612 11.34 17.98 2.17
CA LEU A 612 12.12 17.27 3.15
C LEU A 612 12.74 18.23 4.16
N MET A 613 12.32 18.17 5.41
CA MET A 613 12.90 18.93 6.52
C MET A 613 14.10 18.17 7.08
N ASN A 614 15.31 18.57 6.68
CA ASN A 614 16.57 17.93 7.11
C ASN A 614 17.21 18.72 8.26
N ASN A 615 17.12 18.16 9.47
CA ASN A 615 17.81 18.69 10.65
C ASN A 615 18.85 17.72 11.23
N SER A 616 19.06 16.57 10.59
CA SER A 616 19.96 15.50 11.01
C SER A 616 19.72 14.99 12.45
N GLU A 617 18.47 15.10 12.93
CA GLU A 617 18.10 14.72 14.29
C GLU A 617 16.66 14.20 14.37
N LEU A 618 16.42 13.18 15.20
CA LEU A 618 15.08 12.83 15.64
C LEU A 618 14.58 13.92 16.62
N GLY A 619 14.34 15.13 16.08
CA GLY A 619 14.14 16.35 16.86
C GLY A 619 12.97 16.29 17.85
N LYS A 620 11.93 15.48 17.56
CA LYS A 620 10.83 15.25 18.52
C LYS A 620 11.32 14.51 19.76
N ILE A 621 12.16 13.50 19.60
CA ILE A 621 12.67 12.64 20.68
C ILE A 621 13.70 13.41 21.52
N SER A 622 14.63 14.11 20.89
CA SER A 622 15.61 14.92 21.62
C SER A 622 14.94 16.02 22.45
N LYS A 623 13.88 16.62 21.94
CA LYS A 623 13.05 17.59 22.69
C LYS A 623 12.38 16.95 23.90
N GLU A 624 11.87 15.75 23.77
CA GLU A 624 11.26 15.01 24.88
C GLU A 624 12.29 14.55 25.91
N GLN A 625 13.47 14.10 25.48
CA GLN A 625 14.59 13.80 26.40
C GLN A 625 14.96 15.03 27.23
N ARG A 626 15.17 16.20 26.59
CA ARG A 626 15.44 17.46 27.30
C ARG A 626 14.32 17.85 28.27
N ALA A 627 13.05 17.72 27.84
CA ALA A 627 11.88 18.06 28.67
C ALA A 627 11.74 17.12 29.89
N ALA A 628 12.15 15.86 29.74
CA ALA A 628 12.22 14.90 30.84
C ALA A 628 13.48 15.01 31.70
N SER A 629 14.35 16.01 31.47
CA SER A 629 15.65 16.17 32.12
C SER A 629 16.58 14.95 31.93
N LEU A 630 16.47 14.30 30.76
CA LEU A 630 17.38 13.23 30.33
C LEU A 630 18.45 13.79 29.38
N ASP A 631 19.61 13.13 29.38
CA ASP A 631 20.62 13.42 28.35
C ASP A 631 20.11 13.06 26.97
N VAL A 632 20.41 13.91 25.97
CA VAL A 632 20.08 13.61 24.58
C VAL A 632 21.00 12.50 24.08
N TRP A 633 20.39 11.37 23.66
CA TRP A 633 21.14 10.18 23.27
C TRP A 633 20.50 9.46 22.09
N GLN A 634 21.32 9.07 21.09
CA GLN A 634 20.94 8.30 19.91
C GLN A 634 19.84 8.95 19.05
N THR A 635 19.79 10.28 19.00
CA THR A 635 18.80 11.01 18.20
C THR A 635 19.39 11.65 16.95
N ASN A 636 20.71 11.73 16.85
CA ASN A 636 21.39 12.24 15.66
C ASN A 636 21.34 11.23 14.52
N VAL A 637 21.15 11.71 13.30
CA VAL A 637 21.09 10.94 12.06
C VAL A 637 22.19 11.45 11.12
N HIS A 638 22.92 10.51 10.50
CA HIS A 638 23.88 10.87 9.45
C HIS A 638 23.19 10.74 8.09
N ASN A 639 23.00 11.86 7.42
CA ASN A 639 22.27 11.94 6.16
C ASN A 639 23.20 12.16 4.96
N PRO A 640 22.88 11.61 3.79
CA PRO A 640 23.43 12.09 2.52
C PRO A 640 22.83 13.47 2.17
N SER A 641 23.28 14.09 1.08
CA SER A 641 22.46 15.12 0.43
C SER A 641 21.27 14.45 -0.24
N PHE A 642 20.07 14.64 0.28
CA PHE A 642 18.86 14.05 -0.27
C PHE A 642 18.47 14.68 -1.62
N ALA A 643 18.80 15.95 -1.86
CA ALA A 643 18.64 16.56 -3.18
C ALA A 643 19.51 15.87 -4.22
N ALA A 644 20.81 15.67 -3.95
CA ALA A 644 21.68 14.92 -4.86
C ALA A 644 21.26 13.45 -5.02
N PHE A 645 20.76 12.83 -3.96
CA PHE A 645 20.20 11.48 -4.02
C PHE A 645 18.97 11.41 -4.95
N ALA A 646 18.07 12.39 -4.88
CA ALA A 646 16.92 12.48 -5.76
C ALA A 646 17.34 12.58 -7.25
N GLU A 647 18.34 13.40 -7.55
CA GLU A 647 18.89 13.54 -8.90
C GLU A 647 19.52 12.21 -9.41
N LEU A 648 20.26 11.51 -8.57
CA LEU A 648 20.81 10.19 -8.90
C LEU A 648 19.72 9.15 -9.18
N CYS A 649 18.56 9.31 -8.58
CA CYS A 649 17.39 8.45 -8.80
C CYS A 649 16.55 8.87 -10.03
N GLY A 650 16.88 9.97 -10.69
CA GLY A 650 16.17 10.48 -11.88
C GLY A 650 15.03 11.47 -11.56
N ALA A 651 14.89 11.90 -10.30
CA ALA A 651 13.96 12.94 -9.88
C ALA A 651 14.65 14.32 -9.87
N LYS A 652 13.87 15.38 -9.77
CA LYS A 652 14.41 16.73 -9.52
C LYS A 652 14.85 16.85 -8.07
N GLY A 653 16.08 17.33 -7.80
CA GLY A 653 16.59 17.60 -6.46
C GLY A 653 16.93 19.06 -6.30
N ILE A 654 16.46 19.71 -5.23
CA ILE A 654 16.78 21.10 -4.90
C ILE A 654 17.16 21.18 -3.42
N ARG A 655 18.32 21.78 -3.10
CA ARG A 655 18.76 21.98 -1.72
C ARG A 655 18.65 23.44 -1.32
N VAL A 656 18.01 23.70 -0.18
CA VAL A 656 17.77 25.03 0.38
C VAL A 656 18.46 25.14 1.71
N GLU A 657 19.38 26.12 1.84
CA GLU A 657 20.16 26.38 3.05
C GLU A 657 19.91 27.78 3.63
N SER A 658 19.25 28.65 2.87
CA SER A 658 18.97 30.03 3.28
C SER A 658 17.54 30.45 2.86
N LEU A 659 16.99 31.44 3.59
CA LEU A 659 15.62 31.89 3.42
C LEU A 659 15.34 32.49 2.03
N ASP A 660 16.32 33.17 1.44
CA ASP A 660 16.22 33.81 0.12
C ASP A 660 16.07 32.79 -1.02
N GLN A 661 16.45 31.53 -0.82
CA GLN A 661 16.31 30.45 -1.80
C GLN A 661 14.93 29.75 -1.73
N LEU A 662 14.21 29.91 -0.61
CA LEU A 662 13.10 29.02 -0.25
C LEU A 662 11.90 29.14 -1.22
N ASP A 663 11.46 30.36 -1.48
CA ASP A 663 10.27 30.61 -2.32
C ASP A 663 10.50 30.13 -3.76
N ASP A 664 11.66 30.44 -4.35
CA ASP A 664 12.00 30.02 -5.71
C ASP A 664 12.16 28.50 -5.82
N ALA A 665 12.77 27.86 -4.82
CA ALA A 665 12.96 26.40 -4.79
C ALA A 665 11.63 25.64 -4.71
N ILE A 666 10.68 26.12 -3.91
CA ILE A 666 9.34 25.53 -3.79
C ILE A 666 8.60 25.73 -5.12
N ALA A 667 8.63 26.95 -5.68
CA ALA A 667 7.99 27.25 -6.98
C ALA A 667 8.54 26.37 -8.11
N GLU A 668 9.87 26.21 -8.18
CA GLU A 668 10.53 25.36 -9.18
C GLU A 668 10.11 23.88 -9.04
N ALA A 669 10.05 23.37 -7.80
CA ALA A 669 9.66 22.00 -7.54
C ALA A 669 8.19 21.74 -7.86
N LEU A 670 7.28 22.64 -7.48
CA LEU A 670 5.84 22.54 -7.77
C LEU A 670 5.53 22.62 -9.27
N ALA A 671 6.36 23.35 -10.04
CA ALA A 671 6.21 23.47 -11.48
C ALA A 671 6.87 22.31 -12.26
N HIS A 672 7.61 21.43 -11.62
CA HIS A 672 8.30 20.32 -12.27
C HIS A 672 7.31 19.21 -12.67
N PRO A 673 7.30 18.77 -13.95
CA PRO A 673 6.39 17.70 -14.41
C PRO A 673 6.95 16.32 -14.05
N GLY A 674 6.88 15.91 -12.81
CA GLY A 674 7.39 14.64 -12.32
C GLY A 674 7.85 14.73 -10.85
N PRO A 675 8.45 13.70 -10.28
CA PRO A 675 8.84 13.73 -8.90
C PRO A 675 9.97 14.74 -8.63
N ALA A 676 9.74 15.61 -7.64
CA ALA A 676 10.69 16.62 -7.19
C ALA A 676 10.88 16.53 -5.67
N LEU A 677 12.12 16.76 -5.18
CA LEU A 677 12.46 16.79 -3.77
C LEU A 677 13.16 18.11 -3.44
N VAL A 678 12.56 18.89 -2.53
CA VAL A 678 13.15 20.07 -1.93
C VAL A 678 13.72 19.72 -0.56
N GLU A 679 15.03 19.60 -0.45
CA GLU A 679 15.73 19.38 0.82
C GLU A 679 15.96 20.72 1.51
N VAL A 680 15.20 20.99 2.56
CA VAL A 680 15.34 22.22 3.36
C VAL A 680 16.13 21.90 4.61
N VAL A 681 17.31 22.55 4.77
CA VAL A 681 18.10 22.46 5.99
C VAL A 681 17.39 23.24 7.08
N THR A 682 16.91 22.56 8.12
CA THR A 682 16.09 23.15 9.18
C THR A 682 16.76 23.08 10.55
N ASP A 683 16.46 24.05 11.40
CA ASP A 683 16.93 24.07 12.78
C ASP A 683 16.05 23.18 13.68
N ALA A 684 16.62 22.16 14.29
CA ALA A 684 15.93 21.25 15.21
C ALA A 684 15.34 21.92 16.46
N LEU A 685 15.81 23.11 16.82
CA LEU A 685 15.37 23.87 17.98
C LEU A 685 14.29 24.92 17.67
N LEU A 686 14.07 25.24 16.40
CA LEU A 686 13.05 26.19 15.91
C LEU A 686 11.83 25.48 15.33
N VAL A 687 11.03 24.87 16.21
CA VAL A 687 9.85 24.08 15.85
C VAL A 687 8.58 24.81 16.23
#